data_4feff033f4c95103aca95bebda32029a
#
_entry.id   4feff033f4c95103aca95bebda32029a
#
_cell.length_a   1.000
_cell.length_b   1.000
_cell.length_c   1.000
_cell.angle_alpha   90.00
_cell.angle_beta   90.00
_cell.angle_gamma   90.00
#
_symmetry.space_group_name_H-M   'P 1'
#
loop_
_entity.id
_entity.type
_entity.pdbx_description
1 polymer ?
#
loop_
_entity_poly.entity_id
_entity_poly.type
_entity_poly.pdbx_seq_one_letter_code
_entity_poly.pdbx_strand_id
1 'polypeptide(L)'
;MTSPSEKYAAWAEEKRRENSELAAFTARYDFALDDFQLAGGRALEDGRSVLVAAPTGAGKTVVGEFAVHLALAQGRKVFYTAPIKALSNQKFGELADWLGAERVGLLTGDTSIRPTAEVVVMTTEVLRNMLYADSDLLDGLGFVVMDEVHYLADRLRGPVWEEVIIHLDRSVQLVALSATVSNAEEFGAWLQEVRGETSIVVSETRPVPLWQHVIVGEELLDLFVDADGEAVVSHGPGARSDRQVNPEIERITSFSLPVDERSGGQRGRGYRGRKGTRGRHRPRGAGRHGSPRGERGGDRRGEHEGPRHHGPGSGRDGSRHEGGRHGGSRGGAGGRPMRRPEVVELLDDAALLPAIMFIFSRAGCEGAVQQCARARLRLTDDHERGEIRAVLDERLAEIGVEDEEVLGLHAFRRAVLDGYAAHHAGMLPLLKTVVEELFARGLLKVVFATETLALGINMPARSVVLEKLVKFNGVEHADLTPGEYTQLTGRAGRRGIDTEGHAVIVGGPRFDAPAAASLASRRTYPLRSAFRPTPNMAVNLLDRFDLSRARETLETSFAQFQADRSVVGLARRARELEDTVEDYRAAVTCERGDLLEYAGIQEAISAREKELSQARAAADRDRTRSVLGDLRRGEIIALPGGKRRGYAVVLDVDRHVLGGPQVDLLDTEGRRRSLRPGDVPSPPAVIDTLRLPRQEALGSGKARKDTASALRQRLAGQDDDVRREVRRRAGRTPSTAAQDPRLQELRAQLAEHPCAACPDLESHLRWVGRWRKSRGELEGVQRRISGRTSSLARRFDRLTDLLLELGYLEHTGEDGEELVPTTSGMRLRHLFSDRDLLIAECLEHGAWDGLDAPGLAAVVSAAVHETRRDDRAPELIPDPAVGAALEASSRIAAELQSAEARHGIDPTLPPDPAIAAIVHRWARGAHLAAALEGNDLPPGDFVRHCRQVIDLLDQLTADERLGRTARAAIDGVRRGLVAQEIGR
;
A
#
# COMPACT_ATOMS: atom_id res chain seq x y z
N MET A 1 -47.88 -35.05 -7.99
CA MET A 1 -49.03 -34.27 -8.51
C MET A 1 -49.20 -33.08 -7.57
N THR A 2 -48.97 -31.86 -8.00
CA THR A 2 -49.15 -30.63 -7.21
C THR A 2 -50.66 -30.47 -6.88
N SER A 3 -50.97 -30.15 -5.63
CA SER A 3 -52.35 -29.95 -5.16
C SER A 3 -52.99 -28.73 -5.83
N PRO A 4 -54.33 -28.66 -5.93
CA PRO A 4 -55.00 -27.47 -6.50
C PRO A 4 -54.60 -26.16 -5.79
N SER A 5 -54.37 -26.19 -4.48
CA SER A 5 -53.89 -25.04 -3.70
C SER A 5 -52.46 -24.61 -4.07
N GLU A 6 -51.56 -25.59 -4.34
CA GLU A 6 -50.22 -25.30 -4.84
C GLU A 6 -50.21 -24.70 -6.24
N LYS A 7 -51.13 -25.18 -7.11
CA LYS A 7 -51.32 -24.62 -8.46
C LYS A 7 -51.85 -23.16 -8.42
N TYR A 8 -52.82 -22.90 -7.53
CA TYR A 8 -53.34 -21.55 -7.34
C TYR A 8 -52.30 -20.60 -6.74
N ALA A 9 -51.52 -21.09 -5.75
CA ALA A 9 -50.43 -20.30 -5.19
C ALA A 9 -49.36 -19.96 -6.24
N ALA A 10 -48.98 -20.92 -7.07
CA ALA A 10 -48.04 -20.72 -8.17
C ALA A 10 -48.56 -19.71 -9.21
N TRP A 11 -49.86 -19.85 -9.60
CA TRP A 11 -50.51 -18.91 -10.51
C TRP A 11 -50.62 -17.50 -9.92
N ALA A 12 -50.99 -17.37 -8.61
CA ALA A 12 -51.08 -16.09 -7.94
C ALA A 12 -49.71 -15.41 -7.80
N GLU A 13 -48.66 -16.21 -7.57
CA GLU A 13 -47.30 -15.74 -7.54
C GLU A 13 -46.80 -15.32 -8.95
N GLU A 14 -47.13 -16.05 -10.03
CA GLU A 14 -46.84 -15.68 -11.39
C GLU A 14 -47.54 -14.39 -11.78
N LYS A 15 -48.81 -14.21 -11.42
CA LYS A 15 -49.56 -12.97 -11.65
C LYS A 15 -48.99 -11.78 -10.85
N ARG A 16 -48.53 -12.03 -9.62
CA ARG A 16 -47.85 -10.99 -8.85
C ARG A 16 -46.53 -10.57 -9.49
N ARG A 17 -45.77 -11.54 -10.02
CA ARG A 17 -44.51 -11.28 -10.75
C ARG A 17 -44.74 -10.52 -12.07
N GLU A 18 -45.79 -10.83 -12.83
CA GLU A 18 -46.11 -10.09 -14.07
C GLU A 18 -46.46 -8.62 -13.79
N ASN A 19 -47.05 -8.29 -12.63
CA ASN A 19 -47.49 -6.95 -12.28
C ASN A 19 -46.52 -6.27 -11.27
N SER A 20 -45.30 -6.74 -11.17
CA SER A 20 -44.32 -6.19 -10.25
C SER A 20 -43.56 -4.99 -10.86
N GLU A 21 -43.00 -4.13 -10.02
CA GLU A 21 -42.12 -3.03 -10.43
C GLU A 21 -40.88 -3.58 -11.16
N LEU A 22 -40.40 -4.77 -10.75
CA LEU A 22 -39.29 -5.46 -11.43
C LEU A 22 -39.68 -5.84 -12.89
N ALA A 23 -40.92 -6.29 -13.12
CA ALA A 23 -41.38 -6.58 -14.48
C ALA A 23 -41.46 -5.31 -15.35
N ALA A 24 -41.99 -4.21 -14.78
CA ALA A 24 -42.04 -2.91 -15.45
C ALA A 24 -40.64 -2.39 -15.79
N PHE A 25 -39.69 -2.54 -14.85
CA PHE A 25 -38.30 -2.16 -15.07
C PHE A 25 -37.61 -3.02 -16.14
N THR A 26 -37.83 -4.36 -16.08
CA THR A 26 -37.24 -5.31 -17.05
C THR A 26 -37.67 -5.00 -18.50
N ALA A 27 -38.90 -4.53 -18.69
CA ALA A 27 -39.43 -4.18 -20.01
C ALA A 27 -38.68 -3.02 -20.72
N ARG A 28 -37.78 -2.32 -20.00
CA ARG A 28 -36.95 -1.25 -20.58
C ARG A 28 -35.75 -1.79 -21.36
N TYR A 29 -35.38 -3.05 -21.16
CA TYR A 29 -34.20 -3.64 -21.77
C TYR A 29 -34.61 -4.51 -22.98
N ASP A 30 -33.85 -4.42 -24.06
CA ASP A 30 -34.02 -5.27 -25.25
C ASP A 30 -33.41 -6.69 -25.06
N PHE A 31 -32.91 -6.98 -23.88
CA PHE A 31 -32.29 -8.27 -23.54
C PHE A 31 -32.83 -8.81 -22.20
N ALA A 32 -32.77 -10.12 -22.04
CA ALA A 32 -33.16 -10.76 -20.78
C ALA A 32 -32.15 -10.48 -19.66
N LEU A 33 -32.65 -10.11 -18.48
CA LEU A 33 -31.80 -9.96 -17.30
C LEU A 33 -31.30 -11.32 -16.83
N ASP A 34 -30.08 -11.35 -16.29
CA ASP A 34 -29.47 -12.54 -15.73
C ASP A 34 -30.16 -12.92 -14.39
N ASP A 35 -30.08 -14.21 -14.04
CA ASP A 35 -30.73 -14.75 -12.83
C ASP A 35 -30.34 -13.99 -11.55
N PHE A 36 -29.08 -13.58 -11.42
CA PHE A 36 -28.62 -12.83 -10.26
C PHE A 36 -29.19 -11.40 -10.21
N GLN A 37 -29.42 -10.78 -11.36
CA GLN A 37 -30.06 -9.45 -11.46
C GLN A 37 -31.52 -9.54 -11.02
N LEU A 38 -32.23 -10.55 -11.52
CA LEU A 38 -33.61 -10.84 -11.12
C LEU A 38 -33.72 -11.18 -9.64
N ALA A 39 -32.78 -11.99 -9.11
CA ALA A 39 -32.77 -12.34 -7.70
C ALA A 39 -32.53 -11.09 -6.79
N GLY A 40 -31.59 -10.22 -7.18
CA GLY A 40 -31.34 -8.95 -6.50
C GLY A 40 -32.54 -8.02 -6.53
N GLY A 41 -33.18 -7.87 -7.70
CA GLY A 41 -34.39 -7.04 -7.86
C GLY A 41 -35.55 -7.54 -7.01
N ARG A 42 -35.81 -8.84 -6.97
CA ARG A 42 -36.86 -9.44 -6.12
C ARG A 42 -36.60 -9.21 -4.64
N ALA A 43 -35.33 -9.33 -4.21
CA ALA A 43 -34.98 -9.09 -2.81
C ALA A 43 -35.30 -7.64 -2.40
N LEU A 44 -35.03 -6.67 -3.27
CA LEU A 44 -35.36 -5.26 -3.04
C LEU A 44 -36.85 -5.00 -3.02
N GLU A 45 -37.61 -5.62 -3.92
CA GLU A 45 -39.07 -5.49 -4.00
C GLU A 45 -39.76 -6.12 -2.75
N ASP A 46 -39.15 -7.18 -2.18
CA ASP A 46 -39.57 -7.80 -0.91
C ASP A 46 -39.18 -6.95 0.32
N GLY A 47 -38.59 -5.77 0.18
CA GLY A 47 -38.21 -4.88 1.28
C GLY A 47 -36.86 -5.22 1.92
N ARG A 48 -36.08 -6.18 1.39
CA ARG A 48 -34.80 -6.61 1.94
C ARG A 48 -33.62 -5.81 1.36
N SER A 49 -32.58 -5.59 2.14
CA SER A 49 -31.28 -5.16 1.64
C SER A 49 -30.63 -6.25 0.76
N VAL A 50 -29.71 -5.90 -0.11
CA VAL A 50 -29.07 -6.89 -1.00
C VAL A 50 -27.57 -6.68 -1.10
N LEU A 51 -26.82 -7.77 -1.02
CA LEU A 51 -25.42 -7.85 -1.44
C LEU A 51 -25.37 -8.61 -2.76
N VAL A 52 -24.87 -7.95 -3.82
CA VAL A 52 -24.63 -8.57 -5.13
C VAL A 52 -23.12 -8.69 -5.34
N ALA A 53 -22.59 -9.90 -5.33
CA ALA A 53 -21.21 -10.22 -5.62
C ALA A 53 -21.11 -10.93 -6.98
N ALA A 54 -20.65 -10.21 -8.01
CA ALA A 54 -20.56 -10.74 -9.38
C ALA A 54 -19.32 -10.19 -10.11
N PRO A 55 -18.81 -10.86 -11.15
CA PRO A 55 -17.65 -10.41 -11.92
C PRO A 55 -17.79 -8.99 -12.45
N THR A 56 -16.68 -8.31 -12.65
CA THR A 56 -16.67 -7.02 -13.35
C THR A 56 -17.19 -7.22 -14.78
N GLY A 57 -18.06 -6.32 -15.26
CA GLY A 57 -18.70 -6.43 -16.57
C GLY A 57 -19.92 -7.37 -16.61
N ALA A 58 -20.32 -8.01 -15.49
CA ALA A 58 -21.54 -8.84 -15.45
C ALA A 58 -22.85 -8.03 -15.45
N GLY A 59 -22.79 -6.71 -15.25
CA GLY A 59 -23.99 -5.85 -15.22
C GLY A 59 -24.63 -5.75 -13.85
N LYS A 60 -23.83 -5.73 -12.75
CA LYS A 60 -24.29 -5.50 -11.37
C LYS A 60 -25.08 -4.20 -11.19
N THR A 61 -24.71 -3.16 -11.93
CA THR A 61 -25.33 -1.83 -11.93
C THR A 61 -26.83 -1.87 -12.18
N VAL A 62 -27.34 -2.85 -12.94
CA VAL A 62 -28.77 -3.04 -13.21
C VAL A 62 -29.57 -3.20 -11.91
N VAL A 63 -29.02 -3.89 -10.88
CA VAL A 63 -29.69 -4.00 -9.58
C VAL A 63 -29.71 -2.66 -8.84
N GLY A 64 -28.64 -1.87 -8.94
CA GLY A 64 -28.61 -0.50 -8.42
C GLY A 64 -29.58 0.43 -9.15
N GLU A 65 -29.70 0.31 -10.48
CA GLU A 65 -30.67 1.05 -11.29
C GLU A 65 -32.10 0.64 -10.96
N PHE A 66 -32.34 -0.64 -10.67
CA PHE A 66 -33.64 -1.08 -10.19
C PHE A 66 -33.98 -0.47 -8.81
N ALA A 67 -33.02 -0.34 -7.90
CA ALA A 67 -33.24 0.35 -6.63
C ALA A 67 -33.63 1.83 -6.84
N VAL A 68 -33.00 2.50 -7.82
CA VAL A 68 -33.40 3.87 -8.21
C VAL A 68 -34.85 3.90 -8.74
N HIS A 69 -35.21 2.99 -9.63
CA HIS A 69 -36.57 2.87 -10.15
C HIS A 69 -37.57 2.63 -9.01
N LEU A 70 -37.30 1.69 -8.14
CA LEU A 70 -38.18 1.32 -7.03
C LEU A 70 -38.36 2.48 -6.01
N ALA A 71 -37.27 3.20 -5.70
CA ALA A 71 -37.32 4.38 -4.85
C ALA A 71 -38.26 5.45 -5.42
N LEU A 72 -38.13 5.75 -6.71
CA LEU A 72 -38.96 6.73 -7.41
C LEU A 72 -40.42 6.29 -7.48
N ALA A 73 -40.69 4.99 -7.71
CA ALA A 73 -42.04 4.43 -7.65
C ALA A 73 -42.70 4.55 -6.27
N GLN A 74 -41.88 4.50 -5.19
CA GLN A 74 -42.30 4.66 -3.80
C GLN A 74 -42.34 6.12 -3.33
N GLY A 75 -41.93 7.10 -4.15
CA GLY A 75 -41.84 8.51 -3.76
C GLY A 75 -40.75 8.78 -2.70
N ARG A 76 -39.69 7.95 -2.65
CA ARG A 76 -38.59 8.06 -1.70
C ARG A 76 -37.30 8.52 -2.41
N LYS A 77 -36.41 9.16 -1.66
CA LYS A 77 -35.09 9.54 -2.15
C LYS A 77 -34.17 8.30 -2.22
N VAL A 78 -33.22 8.35 -3.18
CA VAL A 78 -32.14 7.36 -3.30
C VAL A 78 -30.79 8.04 -3.47
N PHE A 79 -29.81 7.55 -2.71
CA PHE A 79 -28.42 7.97 -2.87
C PHE A 79 -27.63 6.85 -3.56
N TYR A 80 -26.94 7.20 -4.64
CA TYR A 80 -26.04 6.30 -5.36
C TYR A 80 -24.61 6.69 -5.03
N THR A 81 -23.89 5.85 -4.27
CA THR A 81 -22.52 6.16 -3.88
C THR A 81 -21.49 5.37 -4.68
N ALA A 82 -20.38 6.02 -5.01
CA ALA A 82 -19.26 5.43 -5.71
C ALA A 82 -17.93 5.77 -5.02
N PRO A 83 -16.89 4.90 -5.17
CA PRO A 83 -15.62 5.07 -4.46
C PRO A 83 -14.78 6.25 -4.93
N ILE A 84 -15.03 6.75 -6.13
CA ILE A 84 -14.23 7.82 -6.73
C ILE A 84 -15.13 8.77 -7.54
N LYS A 85 -14.72 10.06 -7.58
CA LYS A 85 -15.43 11.11 -8.28
C LYS A 85 -15.71 10.78 -9.76
N ALA A 86 -14.76 10.17 -10.48
CA ALA A 86 -14.94 9.85 -11.88
C ALA A 86 -16.14 8.91 -12.13
N LEU A 87 -16.32 7.92 -11.25
CA LEU A 87 -17.49 7.03 -11.28
C LEU A 87 -18.79 7.76 -10.94
N SER A 88 -18.74 8.64 -9.93
CA SER A 88 -19.90 9.45 -9.56
C SER A 88 -20.33 10.32 -10.75
N ASN A 89 -19.41 10.98 -11.44
CA ASN A 89 -19.70 11.79 -12.62
C ASN A 89 -20.27 10.95 -13.77
N GLN A 90 -19.67 9.78 -14.06
CA GLN A 90 -20.18 8.88 -15.09
C GLN A 90 -21.60 8.41 -14.76
N LYS A 91 -21.83 7.95 -13.53
CA LYS A 91 -23.17 7.47 -13.11
C LYS A 91 -24.21 8.59 -13.09
N PHE A 92 -23.79 9.81 -12.70
CA PHE A 92 -24.64 10.98 -12.80
C PHE A 92 -25.10 11.23 -14.26
N GLY A 93 -24.19 11.20 -15.23
CA GLY A 93 -24.53 11.33 -16.65
C GLY A 93 -25.51 10.25 -17.11
N GLU A 94 -25.20 8.96 -16.84
CA GLU A 94 -26.06 7.83 -17.21
C GLU A 94 -27.48 7.94 -16.61
N LEU A 95 -27.59 8.33 -15.32
CA LEU A 95 -28.89 8.50 -14.67
C LEU A 95 -29.62 9.76 -15.14
N ALA A 96 -28.91 10.85 -15.44
CA ALA A 96 -29.50 12.06 -15.99
C ALA A 96 -30.06 11.85 -17.42
N ASP A 97 -29.36 11.09 -18.26
CA ASP A 97 -29.83 10.70 -19.58
C ASP A 97 -31.09 9.82 -19.52
N TRP A 98 -31.17 8.97 -18.49
CA TRP A 98 -32.30 8.09 -18.27
C TRP A 98 -33.52 8.80 -17.69
N LEU A 99 -33.33 9.55 -16.58
CA LEU A 99 -34.42 10.08 -15.74
C LEU A 99 -34.78 11.54 -16.06
N GLY A 100 -33.93 12.21 -16.83
CA GLY A 100 -33.94 13.66 -17.00
C GLY A 100 -33.07 14.38 -15.99
N ALA A 101 -32.31 15.37 -16.44
CA ALA A 101 -31.36 16.10 -15.64
C ALA A 101 -31.94 16.75 -14.37
N GLU A 102 -33.21 17.10 -14.37
CA GLU A 102 -33.90 17.78 -13.27
C GLU A 102 -34.09 16.89 -12.03
N ARG A 103 -34.13 15.58 -12.21
CA ARG A 103 -34.38 14.60 -11.13
C ARG A 103 -33.10 14.03 -10.51
N VAL A 104 -31.95 14.35 -11.12
CA VAL A 104 -30.67 13.79 -10.70
C VAL A 104 -29.75 14.88 -10.18
N GLY A 105 -29.16 14.68 -9.02
CA GLY A 105 -28.16 15.53 -8.39
C GLY A 105 -26.79 14.85 -8.34
N LEU A 106 -25.75 15.67 -8.16
CA LEU A 106 -24.37 15.20 -7.97
C LEU A 106 -23.74 15.92 -6.77
N LEU A 107 -23.21 15.15 -5.83
CA LEU A 107 -22.46 15.65 -4.68
C LEU A 107 -21.09 14.97 -4.57
N THR A 108 -20.06 15.74 -4.77
CA THR A 108 -18.67 15.32 -4.56
C THR A 108 -17.96 16.38 -3.74
N GLY A 109 -16.73 16.15 -3.27
CA GLY A 109 -16.01 17.11 -2.44
C GLY A 109 -15.88 18.52 -3.03
N ASP A 110 -15.92 18.65 -4.36
CA ASP A 110 -15.73 19.92 -5.08
C ASP A 110 -16.89 20.28 -6.03
N THR A 111 -17.97 19.49 -6.07
CA THR A 111 -19.10 19.68 -7.00
C THR A 111 -20.42 19.44 -6.28
N SER A 112 -21.32 20.42 -6.34
CA SER A 112 -22.67 20.30 -5.81
C SER A 112 -23.68 20.74 -6.87
N ILE A 113 -24.40 19.76 -7.45
CA ILE A 113 -25.45 19.98 -8.45
C ILE A 113 -26.75 19.39 -7.92
N ARG A 114 -27.79 20.18 -7.75
CA ARG A 114 -29.12 19.78 -7.26
C ARG A 114 -29.07 18.80 -6.06
N PRO A 115 -28.52 19.20 -4.91
CA PRO A 115 -28.32 18.31 -3.77
C PRO A 115 -29.64 17.77 -3.17
N THR A 116 -30.76 18.42 -3.48
CA THR A 116 -32.10 18.05 -3.02
C THR A 116 -32.89 17.18 -4.02
N ALA A 117 -32.28 16.76 -5.11
CA ALA A 117 -32.91 15.91 -6.11
C ALA A 117 -33.39 14.57 -5.52
N GLU A 118 -34.35 13.92 -6.17
CA GLU A 118 -34.88 12.62 -5.76
C GLU A 118 -33.80 11.52 -5.82
N VAL A 119 -32.91 11.64 -6.81
CA VAL A 119 -31.75 10.75 -7.00
C VAL A 119 -30.49 11.58 -6.86
N VAL A 120 -29.64 11.27 -5.90
CA VAL A 120 -28.35 11.98 -5.74
C VAL A 120 -27.20 11.00 -5.87
N VAL A 121 -26.34 11.26 -6.84
CA VAL A 121 -25.08 10.53 -6.99
C VAL A 121 -24.00 11.23 -6.18
N MET A 122 -23.21 10.47 -5.42
CA MET A 122 -22.20 11.07 -4.55
C MET A 122 -20.99 10.14 -4.34
N THR A 123 -19.91 10.66 -3.78
CA THR A 123 -18.87 9.80 -3.24
C THR A 123 -19.26 9.31 -1.84
N THR A 124 -18.75 8.14 -1.45
CA THR A 124 -19.11 7.51 -0.16
C THR A 124 -18.70 8.38 1.02
N GLU A 125 -17.60 9.14 0.88
CA GLU A 125 -17.13 10.08 1.89
C GLU A 125 -18.15 11.20 2.17
N VAL A 126 -18.82 11.68 1.12
CA VAL A 126 -19.87 12.72 1.27
C VAL A 126 -21.05 12.17 2.08
N LEU A 127 -21.50 10.96 1.78
CA LEU A 127 -22.58 10.33 2.55
C LEU A 127 -22.20 10.15 4.02
N ARG A 128 -20.98 9.68 4.31
CA ARG A 128 -20.47 9.59 5.68
C ARG A 128 -20.56 10.94 6.41
N ASN A 129 -20.08 11.99 5.77
CA ASN A 129 -20.07 13.34 6.36
C ASN A 129 -21.51 13.84 6.63
N MET A 130 -22.46 13.55 5.73
CA MET A 130 -23.87 13.87 5.90
C MET A 130 -24.47 13.10 7.09
N LEU A 131 -24.13 11.82 7.26
CA LEU A 131 -24.56 11.01 8.39
C LEU A 131 -24.03 11.55 9.71
N TYR A 132 -22.78 12.01 9.76
CA TYR A 132 -22.19 12.63 10.95
C TYR A 132 -22.74 14.03 11.23
N ALA A 133 -23.09 14.79 10.19
CA ALA A 133 -23.66 16.12 10.33
C ALA A 133 -25.17 16.12 10.60
N ASP A 134 -25.84 14.95 10.58
CA ASP A 134 -27.27 14.81 10.68
C ASP A 134 -28.03 15.71 9.69
N SER A 135 -27.62 15.64 8.44
CA SER A 135 -28.04 16.56 7.39
C SER A 135 -29.51 16.39 7.02
N ASP A 136 -30.25 17.47 6.90
CA ASP A 136 -31.65 17.49 6.43
C ASP A 136 -31.83 16.84 5.03
N LEU A 137 -30.72 16.69 4.26
CA LEU A 137 -30.76 15.99 2.98
C LEU A 137 -31.07 14.50 3.13
N LEU A 138 -30.87 13.92 4.31
CA LEU A 138 -31.21 12.53 4.64
C LEU A 138 -32.72 12.30 4.76
N ASP A 139 -33.51 13.35 4.92
CA ASP A 139 -34.95 13.24 5.06
C ASP A 139 -35.60 12.63 3.83
N GLY A 140 -36.42 11.58 4.06
CA GLY A 140 -37.08 10.82 3.00
C GLY A 140 -36.19 9.85 2.25
N LEU A 141 -34.94 9.61 2.72
CA LEU A 141 -34.05 8.62 2.16
C LEU A 141 -34.64 7.21 2.31
N GLY A 142 -34.78 6.49 1.21
CA GLY A 142 -35.33 5.13 1.17
C GLY A 142 -34.29 4.07 0.80
N PHE A 143 -33.34 4.45 -0.03
CA PHE A 143 -32.37 3.52 -0.58
C PHE A 143 -30.98 4.15 -0.64
N VAL A 144 -29.98 3.32 -0.39
CA VAL A 144 -28.57 3.66 -0.62
C VAL A 144 -27.95 2.56 -1.45
N VAL A 145 -27.45 2.93 -2.64
CA VAL A 145 -26.65 2.06 -3.49
C VAL A 145 -25.18 2.34 -3.18
N MET A 146 -24.48 1.33 -2.69
CA MET A 146 -23.04 1.38 -2.47
C MET A 146 -22.35 0.58 -3.57
N ASP A 147 -21.87 1.28 -4.58
CA ASP A 147 -21.17 0.64 -5.70
C ASP A 147 -19.70 0.33 -5.31
N GLU A 148 -19.18 -0.76 -5.86
CA GLU A 148 -17.83 -1.26 -5.63
C GLU A 148 -17.50 -1.40 -4.12
N VAL A 149 -18.42 -1.97 -3.31
CA VAL A 149 -18.29 -2.10 -1.85
C VAL A 149 -17.01 -2.85 -1.41
N HIS A 150 -16.36 -3.58 -2.30
CA HIS A 150 -15.08 -4.25 -2.01
C HIS A 150 -13.91 -3.26 -1.77
N TYR A 151 -14.09 -1.96 -2.04
CA TYR A 151 -13.19 -0.90 -1.59
C TYR A 151 -13.09 -0.77 -0.07
N LEU A 152 -13.97 -1.40 0.68
CA LEU A 152 -13.84 -1.57 2.13
C LEU A 152 -12.47 -2.16 2.54
N ALA A 153 -11.80 -2.90 1.64
CA ALA A 153 -10.44 -3.40 1.85
C ALA A 153 -9.33 -2.37 1.57
N ASP A 154 -9.66 -1.20 1.02
CA ASP A 154 -8.68 -0.14 0.79
C ASP A 154 -8.18 0.45 2.12
N ARG A 155 -6.85 0.56 2.24
CA ARG A 155 -6.22 0.97 3.51
C ARG A 155 -6.61 2.38 3.97
N LEU A 156 -6.82 3.30 3.03
CA LEU A 156 -7.06 4.72 3.33
C LEU A 156 -8.56 5.04 3.37
N ARG A 157 -9.32 4.49 2.42
CA ARG A 157 -10.73 4.81 2.23
C ARG A 157 -11.69 3.77 2.80
N GLY A 158 -11.23 2.52 2.97
CA GLY A 158 -12.05 1.40 3.43
C GLY A 158 -12.89 1.67 4.68
N PRO A 159 -12.35 2.33 5.73
CA PRO A 159 -13.12 2.66 6.93
C PRO A 159 -14.42 3.39 6.65
N VAL A 160 -14.48 4.27 5.66
CA VAL A 160 -15.65 5.07 5.30
C VAL A 160 -16.86 4.21 4.92
N TRP A 161 -16.63 3.08 4.23
CA TRP A 161 -17.71 2.15 3.87
C TRP A 161 -18.36 1.51 5.08
N GLU A 162 -17.55 1.08 6.04
CA GLU A 162 -18.06 0.49 7.28
C GLU A 162 -18.82 1.53 8.11
N GLU A 163 -18.28 2.76 8.24
CA GLU A 163 -18.93 3.86 8.91
C GLU A 163 -20.32 4.13 8.33
N VAL A 164 -20.42 4.22 6.99
CA VAL A 164 -21.74 4.42 6.34
C VAL A 164 -22.69 3.27 6.65
N ILE A 165 -22.25 2.02 6.51
CA ILE A 165 -23.12 0.84 6.73
C ILE A 165 -23.60 0.78 8.17
N ILE A 166 -22.76 1.10 9.15
CA ILE A 166 -23.09 1.07 10.57
C ILE A 166 -24.04 2.20 10.97
N HIS A 167 -23.80 3.42 10.45
CA HIS A 167 -24.56 4.61 10.85
C HIS A 167 -25.83 4.87 10.05
N LEU A 168 -25.98 4.21 8.90
CA LEU A 168 -27.18 4.36 8.09
C LEU A 168 -28.40 3.82 8.83
N ASP A 169 -29.51 4.56 8.85
CA ASP A 169 -30.76 4.13 9.48
C ASP A 169 -31.22 2.77 8.93
N ARG A 170 -31.70 1.88 9.81
CA ARG A 170 -32.15 0.52 9.45
C ARG A 170 -33.36 0.50 8.51
N SER A 171 -34.15 1.56 8.47
CA SER A 171 -35.30 1.69 7.54
C SER A 171 -34.87 1.94 6.10
N VAL A 172 -33.64 2.32 5.85
CA VAL A 172 -33.06 2.55 4.52
C VAL A 172 -32.56 1.22 3.95
N GLN A 173 -33.05 0.82 2.78
CA GLN A 173 -32.59 -0.39 2.11
C GLN A 173 -31.19 -0.17 1.52
N LEU A 174 -30.27 -1.06 1.84
CA LEU A 174 -28.90 -1.04 1.35
C LEU A 174 -28.74 -1.95 0.12
N VAL A 175 -28.17 -1.42 -0.96
CA VAL A 175 -27.79 -2.17 -2.16
C VAL A 175 -26.28 -2.16 -2.29
N ALA A 176 -25.62 -3.21 -1.84
CA ALA A 176 -24.18 -3.35 -1.87
C ALA A 176 -23.75 -4.12 -3.13
N LEU A 177 -23.05 -3.45 -4.06
CA LEU A 177 -22.54 -4.03 -5.29
C LEU A 177 -21.03 -4.30 -5.17
N SER A 178 -20.63 -5.54 -5.38
CA SER A 178 -19.23 -5.99 -5.18
C SER A 178 -18.71 -6.75 -6.40
N ALA A 179 -17.39 -6.69 -6.62
CA ALA A 179 -16.71 -7.70 -7.41
C ALA A 179 -16.79 -9.08 -6.72
N THR A 180 -16.41 -10.16 -7.42
CA THR A 180 -16.36 -11.49 -6.81
C THR A 180 -15.30 -11.57 -5.72
N VAL A 181 -15.74 -11.81 -4.49
CA VAL A 181 -14.89 -12.01 -3.31
C VAL A 181 -15.09 -13.42 -2.76
N SER A 182 -14.02 -14.02 -2.22
CA SER A 182 -14.08 -15.42 -1.75
C SER A 182 -14.86 -15.61 -0.45
N ASN A 183 -15.12 -14.54 0.27
CA ASN A 183 -15.85 -14.51 1.52
C ASN A 183 -17.12 -13.65 1.47
N ALA A 184 -17.82 -13.63 0.31
CA ALA A 184 -19.07 -12.91 0.14
C ALA A 184 -20.13 -13.32 1.17
N GLU A 185 -20.16 -14.60 1.55
CA GLU A 185 -21.06 -15.09 2.59
C GLU A 185 -20.71 -14.55 3.98
N GLU A 186 -19.42 -14.42 4.30
CA GLU A 186 -18.96 -13.81 5.56
C GLU A 186 -19.35 -12.34 5.64
N PHE A 187 -19.13 -11.60 4.56
CA PHE A 187 -19.51 -10.19 4.45
C PHE A 187 -21.03 -10.02 4.49
N GLY A 188 -21.77 -10.88 3.81
CA GLY A 188 -23.22 -10.91 3.84
C GLY A 188 -23.78 -11.24 5.24
N ALA A 189 -23.17 -12.17 5.98
CA ALA A 189 -23.56 -12.49 7.35
C ALA A 189 -23.36 -11.27 8.29
N TRP A 190 -22.28 -10.52 8.11
CA TRP A 190 -22.09 -9.25 8.82
C TRP A 190 -23.15 -8.21 8.45
N LEU A 191 -23.47 -8.06 7.15
CA LEU A 191 -24.54 -7.16 6.73
C LEU A 191 -25.89 -7.55 7.35
N GLN A 192 -26.20 -8.85 7.46
CA GLN A 192 -27.42 -9.32 8.12
C GLN A 192 -27.45 -8.97 9.60
N GLU A 193 -26.31 -9.03 10.29
CA GLU A 193 -26.20 -8.65 11.70
C GLU A 193 -26.44 -7.14 11.90
N VAL A 194 -25.82 -6.32 11.06
CA VAL A 194 -25.87 -4.85 11.19
C VAL A 194 -27.17 -4.26 10.62
N ARG A 195 -27.62 -4.76 9.44
CA ARG A 195 -28.73 -4.19 8.66
C ARG A 195 -30.05 -4.97 8.78
N GLY A 196 -30.03 -6.16 9.36
CA GLY A 196 -31.19 -7.05 9.40
C GLY A 196 -31.35 -7.84 8.10
N GLU A 197 -32.59 -8.03 7.63
CA GLU A 197 -32.87 -8.88 6.46
C GLU A 197 -32.11 -8.41 5.20
N THR A 198 -31.05 -9.15 4.87
CA THR A 198 -30.20 -8.89 3.72
C THR A 198 -30.07 -10.17 2.88
N SER A 199 -30.37 -10.08 1.59
CA SER A 199 -30.20 -11.17 0.63
C SER A 199 -28.78 -11.14 0.05
N ILE A 200 -28.12 -12.30 0.04
CA ILE A 200 -26.78 -12.47 -0.50
C ILE A 200 -26.89 -13.15 -1.88
N VAL A 201 -26.58 -12.44 -2.94
CA VAL A 201 -26.65 -12.90 -4.32
C VAL A 201 -25.24 -12.98 -4.88
N VAL A 202 -24.76 -14.19 -5.10
CA VAL A 202 -23.42 -14.46 -5.63
C VAL A 202 -23.54 -15.06 -7.03
N SER A 203 -22.81 -14.49 -7.98
CA SER A 203 -22.65 -15.05 -9.32
C SER A 203 -21.15 -15.12 -9.66
N GLU A 204 -20.71 -16.28 -10.08
CA GLU A 204 -19.34 -16.47 -10.59
C GLU A 204 -19.29 -16.52 -12.11
N THR A 205 -20.45 -16.41 -12.77
CA THR A 205 -20.58 -16.53 -14.21
C THR A 205 -20.12 -15.25 -14.89
N ARG A 206 -19.10 -15.37 -15.71
CA ARG A 206 -18.64 -14.26 -16.56
C ARG A 206 -19.41 -14.30 -17.89
N PRO A 207 -20.08 -13.21 -18.31
CA PRO A 207 -20.92 -13.21 -19.51
C PRO A 207 -20.12 -13.39 -20.81
N VAL A 208 -18.90 -12.86 -20.88
CA VAL A 208 -18.00 -12.98 -22.03
C VAL A 208 -16.84 -13.93 -21.65
N PRO A 209 -16.60 -15.03 -22.40
CA PRO A 209 -15.50 -15.93 -22.12
C PRO A 209 -14.15 -15.20 -22.16
N LEU A 210 -13.20 -15.62 -21.31
CA LEU A 210 -11.88 -15.02 -21.21
C LEU A 210 -10.80 -16.03 -21.59
N TRP A 211 -10.03 -15.70 -22.62
CA TRP A 211 -8.84 -16.41 -23.03
C TRP A 211 -7.61 -15.81 -22.36
N GLN A 212 -6.65 -16.65 -22.04
CA GLN A 212 -5.40 -16.24 -21.41
C GLN A 212 -4.23 -16.54 -22.34
N HIS A 213 -3.45 -15.51 -22.65
CA HIS A 213 -2.31 -15.63 -23.55
C HIS A 213 -1.03 -15.12 -22.90
N VAL A 214 0.10 -15.53 -23.45
CA VAL A 214 1.43 -15.06 -23.07
C VAL A 214 2.22 -14.74 -24.33
N ILE A 215 2.86 -13.58 -24.35
CA ILE A 215 3.85 -13.25 -25.38
C ILE A 215 5.22 -13.68 -24.87
N VAL A 216 5.84 -14.65 -25.54
CA VAL A 216 7.18 -15.14 -25.22
C VAL A 216 8.04 -15.10 -26.48
N GLY A 217 9.17 -14.37 -26.41
CA GLY A 217 9.94 -14.07 -27.61
C GLY A 217 9.16 -13.12 -28.52
N GLU A 218 8.78 -13.58 -29.70
CA GLU A 218 7.97 -12.85 -30.68
C GLU A 218 6.64 -13.57 -30.98
N GLU A 219 6.26 -14.56 -30.14
CA GLU A 219 5.11 -15.41 -30.35
C GLU A 219 4.04 -15.15 -29.29
N LEU A 220 2.77 -15.12 -29.73
CA LEU A 220 1.59 -15.09 -28.87
C LEU A 220 1.10 -16.53 -28.68
N LEU A 221 1.15 -17.04 -27.46
CA LEU A 221 0.80 -18.40 -27.10
C LEU A 221 -0.35 -18.41 -26.09
N ASP A 222 -1.20 -19.42 -26.15
CA ASP A 222 -2.21 -19.66 -25.14
C ASP A 222 -1.55 -20.13 -23.83
N LEU A 223 -1.97 -19.53 -22.71
CA LEU A 223 -1.45 -19.91 -21.38
C LEU A 223 -1.95 -21.30 -20.95
N PHE A 224 -3.20 -21.64 -21.33
CA PHE A 224 -3.85 -22.90 -20.98
C PHE A 224 -4.21 -23.70 -22.21
N VAL A 225 -3.89 -24.99 -22.16
CA VAL A 225 -4.27 -25.99 -23.15
C VAL A 225 -4.91 -27.20 -22.47
N ASP A 226 -5.65 -28.02 -23.23
CA ASP A 226 -6.13 -29.31 -22.77
C ASP A 226 -5.09 -30.42 -22.97
N ALA A 227 -5.48 -31.65 -22.73
CA ALA A 227 -4.59 -32.83 -22.86
C ALA A 227 -4.13 -33.08 -24.31
N ASP A 228 -4.88 -32.59 -25.30
CA ASP A 228 -4.57 -32.75 -26.72
C ASP A 228 -3.74 -31.54 -27.25
N GLY A 229 -3.48 -30.55 -26.39
CA GLY A 229 -2.71 -29.34 -26.71
C GLY A 229 -3.52 -28.23 -27.36
N GLU A 230 -4.83 -28.37 -27.40
CA GLU A 230 -5.73 -27.32 -27.92
C GLU A 230 -5.98 -26.23 -26.88
N ALA A 231 -6.08 -24.99 -27.31
CA ALA A 231 -6.33 -23.84 -26.48
C ALA A 231 -7.66 -23.94 -25.71
N VAL A 232 -7.69 -23.51 -24.45
CA VAL A 232 -8.86 -23.64 -23.58
C VAL A 232 -9.25 -22.31 -22.95
N VAL A 233 -10.55 -22.01 -22.98
CA VAL A 233 -11.13 -20.87 -22.26
C VAL A 233 -10.85 -21.00 -20.77
N SER A 234 -10.30 -19.94 -20.19
CA SER A 234 -9.98 -19.95 -18.78
C SER A 234 -11.18 -19.64 -17.87
N HIS A 235 -12.08 -18.75 -18.30
CA HIS A 235 -13.22 -18.28 -17.51
C HIS A 235 -14.43 -17.96 -18.39
N GLY A 236 -15.63 -18.27 -17.89
CA GLY A 236 -16.88 -17.98 -18.58
C GLY A 236 -17.48 -19.19 -19.28
N PRO A 237 -18.41 -18.99 -20.22
CA PRO A 237 -19.00 -20.06 -20.99
C PRO A 237 -17.92 -20.88 -21.73
N GLY A 238 -17.96 -22.18 -21.59
CA GLY A 238 -16.97 -23.10 -22.20
C GLY A 238 -15.67 -23.30 -21.41
N ALA A 239 -15.52 -22.67 -20.23
CA ALA A 239 -14.35 -22.89 -19.39
C ALA A 239 -14.26 -24.35 -18.90
N ARG A 240 -13.06 -24.94 -18.97
CA ARG A 240 -12.79 -26.35 -18.60
C ARG A 240 -11.95 -26.40 -17.32
N SER A 241 -12.14 -27.45 -16.53
CA SER A 241 -11.39 -27.69 -15.28
C SER A 241 -10.12 -28.51 -15.48
N ASP A 242 -10.02 -29.24 -16.59
CA ASP A 242 -8.92 -30.17 -16.96
C ASP A 242 -7.75 -29.48 -17.70
N ARG A 243 -7.70 -28.16 -17.67
CA ARG A 243 -6.66 -27.36 -18.31
C ARG A 243 -5.28 -27.51 -17.65
N GLN A 244 -4.26 -27.49 -18.46
CA GLN A 244 -2.85 -27.48 -18.06
C GLN A 244 -2.11 -26.26 -18.65
N VAL A 245 -0.98 -25.90 -18.03
CA VAL A 245 -0.12 -24.85 -18.57
C VAL A 245 0.48 -25.32 -19.88
N ASN A 246 0.46 -24.46 -20.91
CA ASN A 246 1.01 -24.78 -22.22
C ASN A 246 2.52 -25.08 -22.12
N PRO A 247 2.97 -26.31 -22.40
CA PRO A 247 4.37 -26.70 -22.26
C PRO A 247 5.31 -25.98 -23.23
N GLU A 248 4.80 -25.44 -24.32
CA GLU A 248 5.56 -24.65 -25.30
C GLU A 248 6.19 -23.39 -24.65
N ILE A 249 5.45 -22.75 -23.72
CA ILE A 249 5.93 -21.57 -23.00
C ILE A 249 7.20 -21.91 -22.21
N GLU A 250 7.21 -23.02 -21.47
CA GLU A 250 8.38 -23.46 -20.72
C GLU A 250 9.54 -23.83 -21.64
N ARG A 251 9.25 -24.42 -22.80
CA ARG A 251 10.25 -24.77 -23.81
C ARG A 251 10.95 -23.51 -24.31
N ILE A 252 10.22 -22.48 -24.71
CA ILE A 252 10.79 -21.25 -25.26
C ILE A 252 11.57 -20.48 -24.17
N THR A 253 11.04 -20.38 -22.96
CA THR A 253 11.72 -19.67 -21.85
C THR A 253 12.99 -20.37 -21.41
N SER A 254 13.04 -21.72 -21.43
CA SER A 254 14.23 -22.49 -21.08
C SER A 254 15.36 -22.36 -22.11
N PHE A 255 15.05 -22.16 -23.38
CA PHE A 255 16.04 -21.88 -24.43
C PHE A 255 16.64 -20.49 -24.35
N SER A 256 15.98 -19.55 -23.71
CA SER A 256 16.43 -18.16 -23.60
C SER A 256 17.40 -17.91 -22.44
N LEU A 257 17.68 -18.90 -21.59
CA LEU A 257 18.66 -18.80 -20.52
C LEU A 257 20.09 -18.99 -21.03
N PRO A 258 21.09 -18.27 -20.49
CA PRO A 258 22.51 -18.51 -20.77
C PRO A 258 22.89 -19.96 -20.45
N VAL A 259 23.85 -20.53 -21.21
CA VAL A 259 24.25 -21.95 -21.13
C VAL A 259 24.71 -22.36 -19.73
N ASP A 260 25.20 -21.43 -18.90
CA ASP A 260 25.67 -21.71 -17.53
C ASP A 260 24.52 -21.96 -16.53
N GLU A 261 23.30 -21.56 -16.83
CA GLU A 261 22.14 -21.82 -15.96
C GLU A 261 21.32 -23.07 -16.36
N ARG A 262 21.56 -23.64 -17.55
CA ARG A 262 20.85 -24.83 -18.05
C ARG A 262 21.22 -26.13 -17.32
N SER A 263 22.32 -26.16 -16.57
CA SER A 263 22.78 -27.34 -15.82
C SER A 263 22.34 -27.39 -14.35
N GLY A 264 21.58 -26.40 -13.86
CA GLY A 264 21.16 -26.29 -12.44
C GLY A 264 19.78 -26.87 -12.08
N GLY A 265 19.00 -27.37 -13.05
CA GLY A 265 17.58 -27.69 -12.88
C GLY A 265 17.27 -29.16 -12.62
N GLN A 266 17.93 -29.83 -11.68
CA GLN A 266 17.43 -31.08 -11.08
C GLN A 266 18.03 -31.35 -9.71
N ARG A 267 17.57 -30.64 -8.69
CA ARG A 267 17.54 -31.16 -7.30
C ARG A 267 16.50 -30.36 -6.50
N GLY A 268 15.35 -30.97 -6.31
CA GLY A 268 14.31 -30.52 -5.40
C GLY A 268 14.86 -30.24 -4.00
N ARG A 269 14.67 -29.03 -3.50
CA ARG A 269 14.87 -28.72 -2.08
C ARG A 269 13.53 -28.55 -1.40
N GLY A 270 13.07 -29.67 -0.84
CA GLY A 270 12.04 -29.65 0.20
C GLY A 270 12.53 -28.88 1.41
N TYR A 271 11.72 -27.92 1.83
CA TYR A 271 11.84 -27.25 3.12
C TYR A 271 11.65 -28.27 4.24
N ARG A 272 12.73 -28.62 4.94
CA ARG A 272 12.66 -29.20 6.28
C ARG A 272 13.78 -28.62 7.13
N GLY A 273 13.36 -27.81 8.11
CA GLY A 273 14.23 -27.35 9.16
C GLY A 273 14.79 -28.51 9.99
N ARG A 274 16.04 -28.39 10.40
CA ARG A 274 16.52 -29.09 11.59
C ARG A 274 17.74 -28.42 12.20
N LYS A 275 17.62 -28.18 13.47
CA LYS A 275 18.66 -27.81 14.44
C LYS A 275 19.66 -28.95 14.63
N GLY A 276 20.93 -28.62 14.88
CA GLY A 276 21.66 -29.20 15.99
C GLY A 276 22.88 -30.07 15.69
N THR A 277 23.97 -29.60 16.25
CA THR A 277 25.06 -30.31 16.97
C THR A 277 26.26 -30.90 16.23
N ARG A 278 27.38 -30.28 16.56
CA ARG A 278 28.70 -30.78 17.00
C ARG A 278 29.32 -32.05 16.33
N GLY A 279 30.57 -31.87 15.89
CA GLY A 279 31.50 -32.97 15.82
C GLY A 279 32.81 -32.65 15.06
N ARG A 280 33.89 -32.57 15.82
CA ARG A 280 35.28 -32.41 15.40
C ARG A 280 35.73 -33.47 14.38
N HIS A 281 36.64 -33.14 13.46
CA HIS A 281 38.01 -33.66 13.39
C HIS A 281 38.75 -33.16 12.16
N ARG A 282 39.98 -32.68 12.36
CA ARG A 282 41.09 -32.59 11.39
C ARG A 282 41.72 -33.99 11.26
N PRO A 283 42.61 -34.32 10.30
CA PRO A 283 43.79 -33.53 9.89
C PRO A 283 44.34 -33.68 8.42
N ARG A 284 45.27 -32.77 8.10
CA ARG A 284 46.58 -32.85 7.42
C ARG A 284 46.80 -33.58 6.07
N GLY A 285 47.57 -32.83 5.22
CA GLY A 285 48.62 -33.32 4.28
C GLY A 285 48.61 -32.55 2.98
N ALA A 286 49.44 -31.63 2.66
CA ALA A 286 50.87 -31.59 2.28
C ALA A 286 51.11 -31.72 0.75
N GLY A 287 51.89 -30.75 0.20
CA GLY A 287 52.66 -30.88 -1.03
C GLY A 287 52.32 -29.85 -2.11
N ARG A 288 52.99 -28.79 -2.30
CA ARG A 288 54.36 -28.43 -2.81
C ARG A 288 54.44 -28.25 -4.33
N HIS A 289 55.06 -27.09 -4.70
CA HIS A 289 55.77 -26.72 -5.94
C HIS A 289 54.92 -26.12 -7.08
N GLY A 290 55.28 -25.06 -7.78
CA GLY A 290 56.50 -24.26 -7.85
C GLY A 290 56.31 -23.13 -8.86
N SER A 291 56.95 -22.03 -8.63
CA SER A 291 57.18 -20.94 -9.60
C SER A 291 58.20 -21.33 -10.66
N PRO A 292 58.57 -20.59 -11.70
CA PRO A 292 58.83 -19.15 -11.70
C PRO A 292 58.72 -18.37 -13.05
N ARG A 293 58.82 -17.04 -12.91
CA ARG A 293 59.60 -16.04 -13.68
C ARG A 293 59.36 -15.73 -15.17
N GLY A 294 59.39 -14.38 -15.41
CA GLY A 294 59.90 -13.69 -16.58
C GLY A 294 59.13 -12.37 -16.80
N GLU A 295 59.56 -11.29 -16.36
CA GLU A 295 60.52 -10.20 -16.60
C GLU A 295 60.35 -9.48 -17.94
N ARG A 296 60.37 -8.13 -17.80
CA ARG A 296 60.81 -7.02 -18.66
C ARG A 296 59.71 -6.44 -19.61
N GLY A 297 59.53 -5.15 -19.76
CA GLY A 297 60.29 -3.96 -19.34
C GLY A 297 59.95 -2.80 -20.27
N GLY A 298 60.11 -1.57 -19.80
CA GLY A 298 60.34 -0.42 -20.65
C GLY A 298 59.16 0.57 -20.80
N ASP A 299 59.05 1.54 -20.08
CA ASP A 299 59.65 2.89 -20.04
C ASP A 299 59.16 3.86 -21.15
N ARG A 300 58.75 4.99 -20.71
CA ARG A 300 58.91 6.42 -21.06
C ARG A 300 57.66 7.23 -21.35
N ARG A 301 57.37 8.13 -20.37
CA ARG A 301 57.46 9.62 -20.41
C ARG A 301 56.67 10.35 -21.49
N GLY A 302 55.87 11.33 -21.04
CA GLY A 302 55.54 12.54 -21.76
C GLY A 302 54.46 13.39 -21.10
N GLU A 303 54.89 14.40 -20.36
CA GLU A 303 54.15 15.51 -19.78
C GLU A 303 53.43 16.34 -20.84
N HIS A 304 52.28 16.99 -20.60
CA HIS A 304 52.08 18.44 -20.45
C HIS A 304 50.57 18.84 -20.46
N GLU A 305 50.25 19.59 -19.47
CA GLU A 305 49.38 20.79 -19.29
C GLU A 305 48.24 21.10 -20.26
N GLY A 306 47.11 21.52 -19.62
CA GLY A 306 45.93 22.18 -20.21
C GLY A 306 46.20 23.64 -20.64
N PRO A 307 45.29 24.60 -20.67
CA PRO A 307 43.80 24.56 -20.53
C PRO A 307 43.05 25.45 -21.57
N ARG A 308 41.68 25.49 -21.45
CA ARG A 308 40.75 26.61 -21.76
C ARG A 308 40.06 26.78 -23.13
N HIS A 309 38.72 26.86 -23.01
CA HIS A 309 37.77 27.86 -23.57
C HIS A 309 37.11 27.67 -24.96
N HIS A 310 35.76 27.80 -24.85
CA HIS A 310 34.76 28.41 -25.76
C HIS A 310 34.32 27.72 -27.05
N GLY A 311 33.03 27.36 -27.06
CA GLY A 311 31.90 27.58 -27.90
C GLY A 311 32.03 28.03 -29.39
N PRO A 312 30.92 28.31 -30.09
CA PRO A 312 30.06 27.31 -30.77
C PRO A 312 30.18 27.50 -32.32
N GLY A 313 29.63 26.60 -33.10
CA GLY A 313 29.54 26.86 -34.56
C GLY A 313 29.10 25.66 -35.40
N SER A 314 27.87 25.71 -35.80
CA SER A 314 27.23 25.37 -37.10
C SER A 314 28.07 24.69 -38.19
N GLY A 315 27.43 23.74 -38.88
CA GLY A 315 27.64 23.55 -40.34
C GLY A 315 27.62 22.09 -40.80
N ARG A 316 26.53 21.70 -41.36
CA ARG A 316 26.22 21.21 -42.68
C ARG A 316 27.16 20.22 -43.40
N ASP A 317 26.43 19.28 -44.03
CA ASP A 317 26.63 18.50 -45.28
C ASP A 317 27.32 17.15 -45.06
N GLY A 318 26.72 16.08 -45.37
CA GLY A 318 26.11 15.67 -46.64
C GLY A 318 26.93 14.52 -47.25
N SER A 319 26.39 13.35 -47.37
CA SER A 319 26.50 12.55 -48.58
C SER A 319 25.86 11.17 -48.43
N ARG A 320 25.06 10.89 -49.45
CA ARG A 320 24.41 9.61 -49.77
C ARG A 320 25.45 8.49 -49.98
N HIS A 321 25.07 7.27 -49.61
CA HIS A 321 25.30 6.14 -50.57
C HIS A 321 24.27 5.04 -50.37
N GLU A 322 23.75 4.62 -51.49
CA GLU A 322 22.81 3.54 -51.75
C GLU A 322 23.41 2.15 -51.56
N GLY A 323 22.54 1.21 -51.26
CA GLY A 323 22.52 -0.07 -51.92
C GLY A 323 23.19 -1.25 -51.24
N GLY A 324 22.38 -2.25 -50.90
CA GLY A 324 22.88 -3.60 -50.61
C GLY A 324 21.88 -4.52 -49.93
N ARG A 325 20.94 -5.08 -50.71
CA ARG A 325 20.21 -6.30 -50.32
C ARG A 325 21.19 -7.48 -50.26
N HIS A 326 21.18 -8.21 -49.13
CA HIS A 326 21.44 -9.64 -49.01
C HIS A 326 21.06 -10.05 -47.60
N GLY A 327 20.07 -10.89 -47.38
CA GLY A 327 20.23 -12.29 -47.52
C GLY A 327 20.59 -12.92 -46.17
N GLY A 328 19.61 -13.26 -45.37
CA GLY A 328 19.46 -14.33 -44.39
C GLY A 328 20.69 -14.82 -43.61
N SER A 329 20.70 -14.51 -42.33
CA SER A 329 21.32 -15.42 -41.36
C SER A 329 20.42 -15.43 -40.12
N ARG A 330 19.69 -16.51 -39.95
CA ARG A 330 19.01 -16.87 -38.68
C ARG A 330 20.09 -17.13 -37.63
N GLY A 331 20.52 -16.10 -36.94
CA GLY A 331 21.39 -16.18 -35.78
C GLY A 331 20.55 -16.21 -34.53
N GLY A 332 20.81 -17.18 -33.65
CA GLY A 332 20.08 -17.58 -32.48
C GLY A 332 19.52 -16.43 -31.61
N ALA A 333 18.23 -16.48 -31.37
CA ALA A 333 17.48 -15.59 -30.53
C ALA A 333 17.76 -15.85 -29.05
N GLY A 334 18.76 -15.17 -28.52
CA GLY A 334 18.80 -14.83 -27.10
C GLY A 334 17.83 -13.65 -26.87
N GLY A 335 16.62 -13.95 -26.41
CA GLY A 335 15.47 -13.07 -26.52
C GLY A 335 15.62 -11.70 -25.85
N ARG A 336 15.73 -10.67 -26.64
CA ARG A 336 15.44 -9.31 -26.23
C ARG A 336 13.95 -9.23 -25.95
N PRO A 337 13.52 -8.60 -24.84
CA PRO A 337 12.09 -8.34 -24.59
C PRO A 337 11.50 -7.54 -25.77
N MET A 338 10.31 -7.93 -26.24
CA MET A 338 9.58 -7.17 -27.27
C MET A 338 9.38 -5.73 -26.83
N ARG A 339 9.54 -4.79 -27.77
CA ARG A 339 9.23 -3.38 -27.54
C ARG A 339 7.72 -3.18 -27.62
N ARG A 340 7.20 -2.18 -26.90
CA ARG A 340 5.76 -1.91 -26.85
C ARG A 340 5.10 -1.72 -28.22
N PRO A 341 5.69 -0.99 -29.21
CA PRO A 341 5.12 -0.94 -30.54
C PRO A 341 5.02 -2.33 -31.21
N GLU A 342 6.03 -3.19 -31.02
CA GLU A 342 6.04 -4.55 -31.58
C GLU A 342 4.93 -5.41 -30.93
N VAL A 343 4.65 -5.21 -29.64
CA VAL A 343 3.52 -5.85 -28.96
C VAL A 343 2.18 -5.37 -29.55
N VAL A 344 2.05 -4.07 -29.80
CA VAL A 344 0.83 -3.52 -30.40
C VAL A 344 0.61 -4.02 -31.83
N GLU A 345 1.65 -4.08 -32.64
CA GLU A 345 1.57 -4.66 -34.02
C GLU A 345 1.17 -6.13 -33.97
N LEU A 346 1.73 -6.92 -33.02
CA LEU A 346 1.36 -8.34 -32.84
C LEU A 346 -0.13 -8.50 -32.45
N LEU A 347 -0.64 -7.59 -31.59
CA LEU A 347 -2.06 -7.60 -31.20
C LEU A 347 -2.98 -7.19 -32.34
N ASP A 348 -2.56 -6.27 -33.19
CA ASP A 348 -3.31 -5.83 -34.38
C ASP A 348 -3.36 -6.96 -35.40
N ASP A 349 -2.24 -7.59 -35.71
CA ASP A 349 -2.15 -8.75 -36.61
C ASP A 349 -3.00 -9.94 -36.14
N ALA A 350 -3.12 -10.13 -34.80
CA ALA A 350 -3.98 -11.13 -34.18
C ALA A 350 -5.45 -10.72 -34.04
N ALA A 351 -5.84 -9.53 -34.52
CA ALA A 351 -7.18 -8.93 -34.37
C ALA A 351 -7.65 -8.82 -32.90
N LEU A 352 -6.74 -8.53 -31.98
CA LEU A 352 -6.99 -8.39 -30.54
C LEU A 352 -7.18 -6.93 -30.07
N LEU A 353 -7.24 -5.96 -30.99
CA LEU A 353 -7.57 -4.57 -30.68
C LEU A 353 -9.11 -4.35 -30.64
N PRO A 354 -9.64 -3.38 -29.85
CA PRO A 354 -8.92 -2.43 -29.00
C PRO A 354 -8.39 -3.07 -27.70
N ALA A 355 -7.23 -2.58 -27.23
CA ALA A 355 -6.56 -3.12 -26.06
C ALA A 355 -6.24 -2.05 -25.01
N ILE A 356 -6.31 -2.45 -23.71
CA ILE A 356 -5.74 -1.69 -22.60
C ILE A 356 -4.44 -2.37 -22.18
N MET A 357 -3.31 -1.66 -22.28
CA MET A 357 -2.01 -2.16 -21.81
C MET A 357 -1.66 -1.54 -20.47
N PHE A 358 -1.70 -2.36 -19.40
CA PHE A 358 -1.34 -1.92 -18.06
C PHE A 358 0.17 -1.86 -17.88
N ILE A 359 0.66 -0.64 -17.62
CA ILE A 359 2.04 -0.32 -17.30
C ILE A 359 2.02 0.34 -15.92
N PHE A 360 2.52 -0.33 -14.87
CA PHE A 360 2.42 0.14 -13.48
C PHE A 360 3.35 1.33 -13.18
N SER A 361 3.48 2.26 -14.13
CA SER A 361 4.31 3.46 -14.03
C SER A 361 3.78 4.54 -14.96
N ARG A 362 3.57 5.76 -14.45
CA ARG A 362 3.14 6.93 -15.24
C ARG A 362 4.14 7.25 -16.34
N ALA A 363 5.42 7.37 -15.97
CA ALA A 363 6.51 7.58 -16.94
C ALA A 363 6.60 6.43 -17.96
N GLY A 364 6.23 5.21 -17.56
CA GLY A 364 6.12 4.06 -18.45
C GLY A 364 5.02 4.23 -19.49
N CYS A 365 3.84 4.75 -19.11
CA CYS A 365 2.72 5.02 -20.03
C CYS A 365 3.10 6.09 -21.06
N GLU A 366 3.65 7.21 -20.60
CA GLU A 366 4.16 8.27 -21.49
C GLU A 366 5.28 7.77 -22.41
N GLY A 367 6.20 6.98 -21.84
CA GLY A 367 7.28 6.34 -22.60
C GLY A 367 6.76 5.38 -23.67
N ALA A 368 5.62 4.70 -23.46
CA ALA A 368 4.99 3.83 -24.44
C ALA A 368 4.44 4.64 -25.62
N VAL A 369 3.72 5.73 -25.35
CA VAL A 369 3.22 6.66 -26.38
C VAL A 369 4.38 7.19 -27.23
N GLN A 370 5.48 7.63 -26.57
CA GLN A 370 6.65 8.13 -27.31
C GLN A 370 7.33 7.03 -28.15
N GLN A 371 7.36 5.77 -27.68
CA GLN A 371 7.91 4.66 -28.46
C GLN A 371 7.08 4.39 -29.71
N CYS A 372 5.74 4.39 -29.59
CA CYS A 372 4.81 4.23 -30.73
C CYS A 372 4.96 5.39 -31.74
N ALA A 373 5.07 6.62 -31.24
CA ALA A 373 5.27 7.79 -32.10
C ALA A 373 6.62 7.72 -32.87
N ARG A 374 7.71 7.27 -32.21
CA ARG A 374 9.02 7.06 -32.86
C ARG A 374 8.99 5.91 -33.87
N ALA A 375 8.24 4.86 -33.60
CA ALA A 375 7.99 3.76 -34.53
C ALA A 375 7.07 4.18 -35.69
N ARG A 376 6.44 5.36 -35.62
CA ARG A 376 5.42 5.85 -36.58
C ARG A 376 4.23 4.90 -36.71
N LEU A 377 3.86 4.29 -35.60
CA LEU A 377 2.67 3.43 -35.55
C LEU A 377 1.42 4.25 -35.88
N ARG A 378 0.58 3.75 -36.75
CA ARG A 378 -0.69 4.34 -37.13
C ARG A 378 -1.74 3.25 -37.14
N LEU A 379 -2.75 3.35 -36.26
CA LEU A 379 -3.82 2.37 -36.07
C LEU A 379 -5.17 2.89 -36.53
N THR A 380 -5.23 4.10 -37.06
CA THR A 380 -6.47 4.78 -37.51
C THR A 380 -6.45 5.04 -39.00
N ASP A 381 -7.61 4.98 -39.64
CA ASP A 381 -7.82 5.42 -41.01
C ASP A 381 -8.09 6.95 -41.09
N ASP A 382 -8.29 7.48 -42.31
CA ASP A 382 -8.48 8.91 -42.50
C ASP A 382 -9.88 9.40 -42.06
N HIS A 383 -10.90 8.53 -42.04
CA HIS A 383 -12.26 8.83 -41.55
C HIS A 383 -12.23 8.93 -40.03
N GLU A 384 -11.68 7.93 -39.35
CA GLU A 384 -11.53 7.92 -37.90
C GLU A 384 -10.72 9.13 -37.41
N ARG A 385 -9.66 9.50 -38.11
CA ARG A 385 -8.87 10.72 -37.81
C ARG A 385 -9.69 11.99 -37.93
N GLY A 386 -10.64 12.03 -38.85
CA GLY A 386 -11.58 13.15 -38.98
C GLY A 386 -12.51 13.27 -37.78
N GLU A 387 -13.07 12.15 -37.32
CA GLU A 387 -13.93 12.10 -36.14
C GLU A 387 -13.14 12.45 -34.84
N ILE A 388 -11.95 11.87 -34.68
CA ILE A 388 -11.06 12.20 -33.54
C ILE A 388 -10.74 13.70 -33.52
N ARG A 389 -10.43 14.30 -34.68
CA ARG A 389 -10.14 15.74 -34.78
C ARG A 389 -11.32 16.59 -34.33
N ALA A 390 -12.52 16.25 -34.73
CA ALA A 390 -13.73 16.98 -34.34
C ALA A 390 -13.92 16.97 -32.81
N VAL A 391 -13.73 15.81 -32.16
CA VAL A 391 -13.80 15.70 -30.68
C VAL A 391 -12.69 16.50 -30.01
N LEU A 392 -11.45 16.41 -30.50
CA LEU A 392 -10.33 17.17 -29.94
C LEU A 392 -10.54 18.69 -30.06
N ASP A 393 -11.06 19.16 -31.19
CA ASP A 393 -11.29 20.60 -31.41
C ASP A 393 -12.43 21.12 -30.53
N GLU A 394 -13.47 20.32 -30.29
CA GLU A 394 -14.58 20.64 -29.39
C GLU A 394 -14.10 20.66 -27.93
N ARG A 395 -13.53 19.57 -27.48
CA ARG A 395 -13.19 19.38 -26.05
C ARG A 395 -12.01 20.20 -25.55
N LEU A 396 -11.05 20.49 -26.43
CA LEU A 396 -9.85 21.25 -26.08
C LEU A 396 -9.93 22.74 -26.42
N ALA A 397 -11.09 23.22 -26.88
CA ALA A 397 -11.28 24.63 -27.27
C ALA A 397 -11.05 25.63 -26.11
N GLU A 398 -11.30 25.20 -24.88
CA GLU A 398 -11.18 26.05 -23.68
C GLU A 398 -9.75 26.12 -23.11
N ILE A 399 -8.81 25.34 -23.63
CA ILE A 399 -7.41 25.37 -23.18
C ILE A 399 -6.71 26.56 -23.83
N GLY A 400 -6.15 27.46 -23.01
CA GLY A 400 -5.38 28.60 -23.48
C GLY A 400 -4.11 28.18 -24.24
N VAL A 401 -3.79 28.93 -25.30
CA VAL A 401 -2.60 28.67 -26.15
C VAL A 401 -1.31 28.65 -25.31
N GLU A 402 -1.23 29.44 -24.26
CA GLU A 402 -0.12 29.53 -23.33
C GLU A 402 0.09 28.26 -22.49
N ASP A 403 -0.94 27.45 -22.30
CA ASP A 403 -0.87 26.18 -21.57
C ASP A 403 -0.60 24.97 -22.48
N GLU A 404 -0.77 25.11 -23.81
CA GLU A 404 -0.63 23.99 -24.77
C GLU A 404 0.75 23.33 -24.73
N GLU A 405 1.81 24.13 -24.61
CA GLU A 405 3.20 23.64 -24.61
C GLU A 405 3.50 22.87 -23.30
N VAL A 406 3.10 23.45 -22.15
CA VAL A 406 3.29 22.84 -20.83
C VAL A 406 2.52 21.53 -20.69
N LEU A 407 1.35 21.47 -21.31
CA LEU A 407 0.49 20.29 -21.33
C LEU A 407 0.92 19.26 -22.38
N GLY A 408 1.86 19.59 -23.26
CA GLY A 408 2.29 18.71 -24.34
C GLY A 408 1.20 18.39 -25.34
N LEU A 409 0.22 19.28 -25.54
CA LEU A 409 -1.00 19.01 -26.35
C LEU A 409 -0.69 18.62 -27.79
N HIS A 410 0.38 19.14 -28.37
CA HIS A 410 0.77 18.76 -29.75
C HIS A 410 1.16 17.27 -29.84
N ALA A 411 1.88 16.74 -28.84
CA ALA A 411 2.24 15.33 -28.79
C ALA A 411 1.01 14.46 -28.50
N PHE A 412 0.16 14.91 -27.60
CA PHE A 412 -1.10 14.26 -27.25
C PHE A 412 -2.04 14.16 -28.48
N ARG A 413 -2.33 15.29 -29.14
CA ARG A 413 -3.19 15.32 -30.37
C ARG A 413 -2.67 14.38 -31.43
N ARG A 414 -1.35 14.32 -31.65
CA ARG A 414 -0.77 13.41 -32.65
C ARG A 414 -0.97 11.96 -32.27
N ALA A 415 -0.68 11.57 -31.02
CA ALA A 415 -0.82 10.20 -30.58
C ALA A 415 -2.29 9.71 -30.66
N VAL A 416 -3.22 10.55 -30.22
CA VAL A 416 -4.66 10.26 -30.27
C VAL A 416 -5.14 10.12 -31.73
N LEU A 417 -4.70 10.99 -32.64
CA LEU A 417 -4.99 10.87 -34.07
C LEU A 417 -4.42 9.58 -34.69
N ASP A 418 -3.31 9.07 -34.17
CA ASP A 418 -2.70 7.82 -34.62
C ASP A 418 -3.28 6.58 -33.92
N GLY A 419 -4.28 6.75 -33.02
CA GLY A 419 -5.10 5.68 -32.44
C GLY A 419 -4.60 5.14 -31.12
N TYR A 420 -3.69 5.82 -30.41
CA TYR A 420 -3.20 5.41 -29.09
C TYR A 420 -3.03 6.59 -28.14
N ALA A 421 -3.15 6.32 -26.82
CA ALA A 421 -3.00 7.34 -25.79
C ALA A 421 -2.48 6.74 -24.48
N ALA A 422 -1.93 7.61 -23.60
CA ALA A 422 -1.71 7.28 -22.19
C ALA A 422 -2.99 7.57 -21.38
N HIS A 423 -3.19 6.85 -20.26
CA HIS A 423 -4.23 7.13 -19.28
C HIS A 423 -3.70 6.85 -17.86
N HIS A 424 -3.44 7.89 -17.09
CA HIS A 424 -2.94 7.78 -15.73
C HIS A 424 -3.29 9.00 -14.86
N ALA A 425 -3.13 8.88 -13.54
CA ALA A 425 -3.53 9.90 -12.57
C ALA A 425 -2.80 11.26 -12.73
N GLY A 426 -1.63 11.29 -13.38
CA GLY A 426 -0.88 12.52 -13.64
C GLY A 426 -1.36 13.33 -14.84
N MET A 427 -2.34 12.84 -15.61
CA MET A 427 -2.96 13.58 -16.73
C MET A 427 -4.05 14.53 -16.21
N LEU A 428 -4.25 15.62 -16.95
CA LEU A 428 -5.41 16.48 -16.70
C LEU A 428 -6.71 15.68 -16.81
N PRO A 429 -7.69 15.96 -15.94
CA PRO A 429 -9.00 15.31 -16.02
C PRO A 429 -9.64 15.41 -17.39
N LEU A 430 -9.59 16.59 -18.02
CA LEU A 430 -10.12 16.82 -19.36
C LEU A 430 -9.50 15.88 -20.41
N LEU A 431 -8.18 15.72 -20.41
CA LEU A 431 -7.50 14.81 -21.34
C LEU A 431 -7.86 13.35 -21.11
N LYS A 432 -8.08 12.94 -19.85
CA LYS A 432 -8.58 11.60 -19.51
C LYS A 432 -9.98 11.37 -20.08
N THR A 433 -10.88 12.33 -19.88
CA THR A 433 -12.25 12.24 -20.44
C THR A 433 -12.23 12.11 -21.96
N VAL A 434 -11.36 12.85 -22.65
CA VAL A 434 -11.20 12.72 -24.11
C VAL A 434 -10.72 11.30 -24.47
N VAL A 435 -9.74 10.75 -23.77
CA VAL A 435 -9.26 9.38 -24.02
C VAL A 435 -10.36 8.36 -23.77
N GLU A 436 -11.11 8.50 -22.69
CA GLU A 436 -12.23 7.63 -22.33
C GLU A 436 -13.35 7.66 -23.37
N GLU A 437 -13.74 8.85 -23.80
CA GLU A 437 -14.76 9.05 -24.85
C GLU A 437 -14.36 8.42 -26.19
N LEU A 438 -13.14 8.71 -26.66
CA LEU A 438 -12.67 8.19 -27.94
C LEU A 438 -12.44 6.67 -27.91
N PHE A 439 -12.03 6.12 -26.76
CA PHE A 439 -11.90 4.67 -26.61
C PHE A 439 -13.27 3.98 -26.56
N ALA A 440 -14.24 4.56 -25.86
CA ALA A 440 -15.61 4.05 -25.82
C ALA A 440 -16.25 4.02 -27.22
N ARG A 441 -15.93 5.00 -28.07
CA ARG A 441 -16.34 5.04 -29.48
C ARG A 441 -15.56 4.08 -30.40
N GLY A 442 -14.52 3.39 -29.87
CA GLY A 442 -13.66 2.50 -30.65
C GLY A 442 -12.67 3.22 -31.57
N LEU A 443 -12.55 4.53 -31.47
CA LEU A 443 -11.61 5.35 -32.25
C LEU A 443 -10.16 5.24 -31.76
N LEU A 444 -9.95 5.07 -30.44
CA LEU A 444 -8.65 4.66 -29.91
C LEU A 444 -8.54 3.14 -29.90
N LYS A 445 -7.42 2.64 -30.42
CA LYS A 445 -7.15 1.20 -30.52
C LYS A 445 -6.31 0.68 -29.38
N VAL A 446 -5.46 1.53 -28.77
CA VAL A 446 -4.63 1.15 -27.63
C VAL A 446 -4.59 2.28 -26.59
N VAL A 447 -4.79 1.90 -25.32
CA VAL A 447 -4.59 2.78 -24.18
C VAL A 447 -3.54 2.20 -23.25
N PHE A 448 -2.46 2.95 -23.02
CA PHE A 448 -1.41 2.63 -22.05
C PHE A 448 -1.81 3.18 -20.69
N ALA A 449 -2.11 2.31 -19.73
CA ALA A 449 -2.75 2.71 -18.48
C ALA A 449 -1.99 2.27 -17.23
N THR A 450 -2.18 3.03 -16.14
CA THR A 450 -1.85 2.58 -14.79
C THR A 450 -3.05 1.85 -14.17
N GLU A 451 -2.83 1.18 -13.05
CA GLU A 451 -3.86 0.42 -12.31
C GLU A 451 -5.14 1.25 -12.02
N THR A 452 -5.02 2.57 -11.90
CA THR A 452 -6.15 3.47 -11.64
C THR A 452 -7.27 3.38 -12.69
N LEU A 453 -6.98 2.97 -13.92
CA LEU A 453 -7.99 2.73 -14.94
C LEU A 453 -8.82 1.46 -14.64
N ALA A 454 -8.25 0.48 -13.97
CA ALA A 454 -8.98 -0.73 -13.59
C ALA A 454 -9.99 -0.45 -12.46
N LEU A 455 -9.77 0.62 -11.72
CA LEU A 455 -10.56 0.99 -10.55
C LEU A 455 -11.77 1.84 -10.98
N GLY A 456 -12.83 1.18 -11.41
CA GLY A 456 -14.16 1.78 -11.46
C GLY A 456 -14.57 2.54 -12.73
N ILE A 457 -13.68 2.88 -13.66
CA ILE A 457 -14.09 3.51 -14.93
C ILE A 457 -14.67 2.45 -15.85
N ASN A 458 -15.87 2.68 -16.41
CA ASN A 458 -16.49 1.76 -17.37
C ASN A 458 -15.83 1.91 -18.76
N MET A 459 -14.65 1.34 -18.89
CA MET A 459 -13.86 1.37 -20.12
C MET A 459 -13.40 -0.06 -20.45
N PRO A 460 -14.31 -0.91 -20.94
CA PRO A 460 -13.95 -2.27 -21.31
C PRO A 460 -13.27 -2.31 -22.68
N ALA A 461 -12.31 -3.22 -22.83
CA ALA A 461 -11.57 -3.47 -24.07
C ALA A 461 -11.83 -4.90 -24.58
N ARG A 462 -11.53 -5.18 -25.84
CA ARG A 462 -11.47 -6.56 -26.32
C ARG A 462 -10.35 -7.32 -25.61
N SER A 463 -9.19 -6.67 -25.46
CA SER A 463 -8.02 -7.27 -24.84
C SER A 463 -7.45 -6.42 -23.70
N VAL A 464 -6.90 -7.10 -22.71
CA VAL A 464 -6.10 -6.50 -21.62
C VAL A 464 -4.69 -7.09 -21.66
N VAL A 465 -3.69 -6.23 -21.67
CA VAL A 465 -2.27 -6.61 -21.70
C VAL A 465 -1.61 -6.21 -20.39
N LEU A 466 -0.95 -7.14 -19.74
CA LEU A 466 -0.14 -6.91 -18.55
C LEU A 466 1.34 -6.95 -18.92
N GLU A 467 2.01 -5.79 -18.87
CA GLU A 467 3.45 -5.72 -19.19
C GLU A 467 4.31 -6.45 -18.18
N LYS A 468 3.86 -6.49 -16.91
CA LYS A 468 4.54 -7.17 -15.80
C LYS A 468 3.52 -7.69 -14.81
N LEU A 469 3.91 -8.72 -14.02
CA LEU A 469 3.12 -9.23 -12.91
C LEU A 469 3.58 -8.70 -11.54
N VAL A 470 4.44 -7.68 -11.55
CA VAL A 470 5.01 -7.02 -10.35
C VAL A 470 4.72 -5.53 -10.43
N LYS A 471 4.27 -4.94 -9.33
CA LYS A 471 4.01 -3.51 -9.20
C LYS A 471 4.66 -2.91 -7.95
N PHE A 472 4.83 -1.59 -7.93
CA PHE A 472 5.24 -0.88 -6.72
C PHE A 472 4.00 -0.56 -5.87
N ASN A 473 3.97 -1.03 -4.62
CA ASN A 473 2.84 -0.87 -3.70
C ASN A 473 2.93 0.39 -2.81
N GLY A 474 3.86 1.30 -3.09
CA GLY A 474 4.16 2.48 -2.28
C GLY A 474 5.36 2.29 -1.34
N VAL A 475 5.75 1.05 -1.04
CA VAL A 475 6.85 0.70 -0.14
C VAL A 475 7.92 -0.14 -0.86
N GLU A 476 7.50 -1.17 -1.59
CA GLU A 476 8.37 -2.12 -2.29
C GLU A 476 7.71 -2.63 -3.58
N HIS A 477 8.50 -3.29 -4.42
CA HIS A 477 7.97 -4.04 -5.56
C HIS A 477 7.38 -5.36 -5.08
N ALA A 478 6.08 -5.54 -5.26
CA ALA A 478 5.33 -6.73 -4.87
C ALA A 478 4.65 -7.38 -6.08
N ASP A 479 4.48 -8.70 -6.02
CA ASP A 479 3.71 -9.44 -7.02
C ASP A 479 2.24 -9.02 -6.98
N LEU A 480 1.58 -9.04 -8.16
CA LEU A 480 0.15 -8.83 -8.24
C LEU A 480 -0.61 -9.88 -7.43
N THR A 481 -1.56 -9.43 -6.64
CA THR A 481 -2.49 -10.33 -5.96
C THR A 481 -3.52 -10.91 -6.97
N PRO A 482 -4.13 -12.07 -6.68
CA PRO A 482 -5.20 -12.61 -7.52
C PRO A 482 -6.38 -11.66 -7.71
N GLY A 483 -6.69 -10.84 -6.70
CA GLY A 483 -7.74 -9.83 -6.78
C GLY A 483 -7.43 -8.75 -7.79
N GLU A 484 -6.22 -8.19 -7.73
CA GLU A 484 -5.75 -7.18 -8.68
C GLU A 484 -5.69 -7.74 -10.11
N TYR A 485 -5.18 -8.95 -10.28
CA TYR A 485 -5.16 -9.62 -11.58
C TYR A 485 -6.57 -9.79 -12.16
N THR A 486 -7.52 -10.25 -11.35
CA THR A 486 -8.93 -10.43 -11.76
C THR A 486 -9.58 -9.09 -12.11
N GLN A 487 -9.29 -8.05 -11.36
CA GLN A 487 -9.81 -6.71 -11.56
C GLN A 487 -9.29 -6.09 -12.88
N LEU A 488 -7.97 -6.23 -13.14
CA LEU A 488 -7.34 -5.78 -14.38
C LEU A 488 -7.89 -6.54 -15.59
N THR A 489 -7.84 -7.87 -15.56
CA THR A 489 -8.31 -8.74 -16.67
C THR A 489 -9.83 -8.77 -16.80
N GLY A 490 -10.54 -8.34 -15.77
CA GLY A 490 -11.98 -8.12 -15.76
C GLY A 490 -12.48 -7.12 -16.81
N ARG A 491 -11.59 -6.24 -17.30
CA ARG A 491 -11.87 -5.26 -18.35
C ARG A 491 -11.87 -5.86 -19.77
N ALA A 492 -11.35 -7.08 -19.96
CA ALA A 492 -11.34 -7.73 -21.26
C ALA A 492 -12.73 -8.29 -21.62
N GLY A 493 -13.15 -8.16 -22.88
CA GLY A 493 -14.45 -8.64 -23.41
C GLY A 493 -15.61 -7.69 -23.08
N ARG A 494 -16.09 -6.98 -24.11
CA ARG A 494 -17.21 -6.04 -24.00
C ARG A 494 -18.54 -6.80 -24.15
N ARG A 495 -19.37 -6.79 -23.11
CA ARG A 495 -20.69 -7.44 -23.17
C ARG A 495 -21.55 -6.84 -24.28
N GLY A 496 -22.16 -7.69 -25.10
CA GLY A 496 -23.02 -7.27 -26.23
C GLY A 496 -22.25 -6.82 -27.49
N ILE A 497 -20.91 -6.74 -27.43
CA ILE A 497 -20.04 -6.35 -28.55
C ILE A 497 -19.10 -7.48 -28.93
N ASP A 498 -18.33 -7.99 -27.95
CA ASP A 498 -17.34 -9.02 -28.15
C ASP A 498 -17.91 -10.41 -27.80
N THR A 499 -17.62 -11.39 -28.64
CA THR A 499 -17.94 -12.80 -28.37
C THR A 499 -16.96 -13.44 -27.36
N GLU A 500 -15.77 -12.87 -27.25
CA GLU A 500 -14.68 -13.33 -26.37
C GLU A 500 -13.80 -12.16 -25.95
N GLY A 501 -13.15 -12.29 -24.78
CA GLY A 501 -12.18 -11.36 -24.26
C GLY A 501 -10.83 -12.03 -24.08
N HIS A 502 -9.75 -11.24 -24.11
CA HIS A 502 -8.38 -11.76 -24.08
C HIS A 502 -7.56 -11.07 -23.00
N ALA A 503 -6.87 -11.85 -22.18
CA ALA A 503 -5.88 -11.36 -21.24
C ALA A 503 -4.49 -11.83 -21.69
N VAL A 504 -3.59 -10.90 -21.94
CA VAL A 504 -2.25 -11.14 -22.50
C VAL A 504 -1.20 -10.73 -21.50
N ILE A 505 -0.29 -11.63 -21.16
CA ILE A 505 0.86 -11.34 -20.29
C ILE A 505 2.11 -11.22 -21.17
N VAL A 506 2.86 -10.14 -21.02
CA VAL A 506 4.14 -9.98 -21.72
C VAL A 506 5.23 -10.72 -20.94
N GLY A 507 5.63 -11.89 -21.41
CA GLY A 507 6.66 -12.72 -20.80
C GLY A 507 8.07 -12.25 -21.17
N GLY A 508 8.97 -12.25 -20.19
CA GLY A 508 10.39 -12.02 -20.38
C GLY A 508 11.21 -13.34 -20.38
N PRO A 509 12.52 -13.24 -20.52
CA PRO A 509 13.42 -14.43 -20.56
C PRO A 509 13.37 -15.32 -19.31
N ARG A 510 12.80 -14.84 -18.19
CA ARG A 510 12.65 -15.56 -16.91
C ARG A 510 11.17 -15.65 -16.51
N PHE A 511 10.29 -15.77 -17.48
CA PHE A 511 8.85 -15.85 -17.20
C PHE A 511 8.52 -17.16 -16.48
N ASP A 512 7.85 -17.05 -15.35
CA ASP A 512 7.36 -18.17 -14.55
C ASP A 512 5.91 -18.51 -14.96
N ALA A 513 5.76 -19.43 -15.91
CA ALA A 513 4.45 -19.81 -16.44
C ALA A 513 3.56 -20.48 -15.37
N PRO A 514 4.05 -21.37 -14.48
CA PRO A 514 3.27 -21.89 -13.35
C PRO A 514 2.76 -20.83 -12.41
N ALA A 515 3.57 -19.82 -12.06
CA ALA A 515 3.14 -18.72 -11.20
C ALA A 515 2.06 -17.86 -11.87
N ALA A 516 2.24 -17.53 -13.16
CA ALA A 516 1.25 -16.81 -13.95
C ALA A 516 -0.06 -17.59 -14.08
N ALA A 517 0.00 -18.90 -14.34
CA ALA A 517 -1.17 -19.76 -14.41
C ALA A 517 -1.88 -19.89 -13.04
N SER A 518 -1.13 -19.97 -11.94
CA SER A 518 -1.72 -19.96 -10.59
C SER A 518 -2.45 -18.65 -10.31
N LEU A 519 -1.88 -17.50 -10.71
CA LEU A 519 -2.50 -16.19 -10.59
C LEU A 519 -3.78 -16.10 -11.44
N ALA A 520 -3.71 -16.51 -12.69
CA ALA A 520 -4.82 -16.50 -13.64
C ALA A 520 -5.95 -17.49 -13.30
N SER A 521 -5.65 -18.55 -12.54
CA SER A 521 -6.64 -19.56 -12.12
C SER A 521 -7.47 -19.15 -10.90
N ARG A 522 -6.99 -18.24 -10.08
CA ARG A 522 -7.69 -17.77 -8.87
C ARG A 522 -8.68 -16.67 -9.22
N ARG A 523 -9.96 -16.92 -8.98
CA ARG A 523 -11.04 -15.99 -9.35
C ARG A 523 -11.44 -15.03 -8.25
N THR A 524 -11.16 -15.39 -7.01
CA THR A 524 -11.67 -14.70 -5.84
C THR A 524 -10.54 -14.39 -4.85
N TYR A 525 -10.70 -13.30 -4.12
CA TYR A 525 -9.82 -12.90 -3.04
C TYR A 525 -10.65 -12.58 -1.79
N PRO A 526 -10.12 -12.78 -0.57
CA PRO A 526 -10.86 -12.46 0.64
C PRO A 526 -10.96 -10.95 0.83
N LEU A 527 -12.18 -10.46 1.01
CA LEU A 527 -12.43 -9.10 1.48
C LEU A 527 -11.99 -9.00 2.94
N ARG A 528 -11.02 -8.14 3.22
CA ARG A 528 -10.55 -7.87 4.59
C ARG A 528 -10.84 -6.42 4.92
N SER A 529 -11.38 -6.22 6.11
CA SER A 529 -11.61 -4.88 6.62
C SER A 529 -10.29 -4.12 6.82
N ALA A 530 -10.28 -2.86 6.42
CA ALA A 530 -9.24 -1.89 6.71
C ALA A 530 -9.66 -0.91 7.83
N PHE A 531 -10.81 -1.14 8.47
CA PHE A 531 -11.41 -0.27 9.46
C PHE A 531 -10.53 -0.04 10.69
N ARG A 532 -10.41 1.21 11.08
CA ARG A 532 -9.71 1.66 12.28
C ARG A 532 -10.29 2.98 12.78
N PRO A 533 -10.47 3.16 14.09
CA PRO A 533 -10.91 4.43 14.65
C PRO A 533 -9.90 5.56 14.32
N THR A 534 -10.45 6.73 13.95
CA THR A 534 -9.71 7.98 13.71
C THR A 534 -10.09 9.04 14.75
N PRO A 535 -9.28 10.11 14.96
CA PRO A 535 -9.62 11.19 15.88
C PRO A 535 -10.96 11.85 15.56
N ASN A 536 -11.23 12.16 14.32
CA ASN A 536 -12.49 12.72 13.85
C ASN A 536 -13.67 11.80 14.15
N MET A 537 -13.54 10.48 13.89
CA MET A 537 -14.57 9.49 14.20
C MET A 537 -14.85 9.44 15.71
N ALA A 538 -13.81 9.43 16.54
CA ALA A 538 -13.95 9.35 17.99
C ALA A 538 -14.78 10.54 18.55
N VAL A 539 -14.45 11.75 18.09
CA VAL A 539 -15.20 12.94 18.48
C VAL A 539 -16.65 12.89 17.98
N ASN A 540 -16.90 12.48 16.73
CA ASN A 540 -18.25 12.36 16.17
C ASN A 540 -19.09 11.31 16.91
N LEU A 541 -18.48 10.19 17.33
CA LEU A 541 -19.19 9.17 18.12
C LEU A 541 -19.56 9.67 19.51
N LEU A 542 -18.63 10.36 20.20
CA LEU A 542 -18.80 10.85 21.57
C LEU A 542 -19.67 12.13 21.66
N ASP A 543 -19.88 12.81 20.55
CA ASP A 543 -20.89 13.88 20.46
C ASP A 543 -22.33 13.33 20.49
N ARG A 544 -22.54 12.09 20.04
CA ARG A 544 -23.86 11.48 19.89
C ARG A 544 -24.17 10.40 20.90
N PHE A 545 -23.16 9.71 21.39
CA PHE A 545 -23.27 8.52 22.22
C PHE A 545 -22.34 8.62 23.42
N ASP A 546 -22.74 8.02 24.52
CA ASP A 546 -21.84 7.77 25.62
C ASP A 546 -20.72 6.80 25.21
N LEU A 547 -19.64 6.75 25.99
CA LEU A 547 -18.44 5.94 25.71
C LEU A 547 -18.78 4.45 25.52
N SER A 548 -19.75 3.93 26.28
CA SER A 548 -20.16 2.52 26.21
C SER A 548 -20.78 2.23 24.84
N ARG A 549 -21.72 3.07 24.42
CA ARG A 549 -22.42 2.92 23.14
C ARG A 549 -21.53 3.22 21.95
N ALA A 550 -20.58 4.14 22.08
CA ALA A 550 -19.55 4.37 21.06
C ALA A 550 -18.68 3.13 20.85
N ARG A 551 -18.26 2.47 21.94
CA ARG A 551 -17.55 1.18 21.87
C ARG A 551 -18.40 0.08 21.23
N GLU A 552 -19.65 -0.06 21.64
CA GLU A 552 -20.59 -1.01 21.07
C GLU A 552 -20.76 -0.81 19.56
N THR A 553 -20.85 0.44 19.12
CA THR A 553 -20.92 0.78 17.68
C THR A 553 -19.66 0.29 16.92
N LEU A 554 -18.47 0.47 17.49
CA LEU A 554 -17.22 -0.02 16.88
C LEU A 554 -17.14 -1.54 16.87
N GLU A 555 -17.70 -2.21 17.87
CA GLU A 555 -17.78 -3.67 17.95
C GLU A 555 -18.70 -4.26 16.88
N THR A 556 -19.61 -3.49 16.29
CA THR A 556 -20.43 -3.91 15.15
C THR A 556 -19.70 -3.83 13.80
N SER A 557 -18.46 -3.36 13.75
CA SER A 557 -17.68 -3.24 12.51
C SER A 557 -17.35 -4.60 11.88
N PHE A 558 -17.15 -4.62 10.55
CA PHE A 558 -16.69 -5.83 9.85
C PHE A 558 -15.31 -6.28 10.31
N ALA A 559 -14.45 -5.32 10.67
CA ALA A 559 -13.14 -5.62 11.26
C ALA A 559 -13.27 -6.46 12.55
N GLN A 560 -14.19 -6.08 13.45
CA GLN A 560 -14.45 -6.82 14.68
C GLN A 560 -15.12 -8.15 14.38
N PHE A 561 -16.11 -8.18 13.51
CA PHE A 561 -16.78 -9.41 13.07
C PHE A 561 -15.76 -10.45 12.52
N GLN A 562 -14.82 -10.01 11.70
CA GLN A 562 -13.74 -10.87 11.19
C GLN A 562 -12.78 -11.32 12.31
N ALA A 563 -12.46 -10.42 13.24
CA ALA A 563 -11.62 -10.74 14.39
C ALA A 563 -12.27 -11.83 15.25
N ASP A 564 -13.55 -11.70 15.59
CA ASP A 564 -14.32 -12.64 16.42
C ASP A 564 -14.45 -14.01 15.76
N ARG A 565 -14.75 -14.03 14.47
CA ARG A 565 -14.80 -15.27 13.69
C ARG A 565 -13.47 -16.01 13.63
N SER A 566 -12.36 -15.28 13.56
CA SER A 566 -11.02 -15.85 13.63
C SER A 566 -10.64 -16.41 15.00
N VAL A 567 -11.32 -15.95 16.06
CA VAL A 567 -11.13 -16.39 17.45
C VAL A 567 -11.78 -17.74 17.70
N VAL A 568 -12.89 -18.09 17.03
CA VAL A 568 -13.57 -19.37 17.19
C VAL A 568 -12.64 -20.55 16.93
N GLY A 569 -11.83 -20.50 15.85
CA GLY A 569 -10.83 -21.52 15.55
C GLY A 569 -9.70 -21.59 16.59
N LEU A 570 -9.28 -20.43 17.11
CA LEU A 570 -8.29 -20.36 18.19
C LEU A 570 -8.86 -20.85 19.51
N ALA A 571 -10.11 -20.54 19.84
CA ALA A 571 -10.78 -21.00 21.06
C ALA A 571 -10.94 -22.54 21.04
N ARG A 572 -11.30 -23.12 19.89
CA ARG A 572 -11.31 -24.58 19.73
C ARG A 572 -9.92 -25.17 19.97
N ARG A 573 -8.89 -24.58 19.35
CA ARG A 573 -7.51 -25.01 19.54
C ARG A 573 -7.04 -24.82 20.99
N ALA A 574 -7.47 -23.78 21.68
CA ALA A 574 -7.18 -23.56 23.09
C ALA A 574 -7.76 -24.70 23.95
N ARG A 575 -9.01 -25.10 23.73
CA ARG A 575 -9.66 -26.23 24.45
C ARG A 575 -8.90 -27.55 24.20
N GLU A 576 -8.55 -27.86 22.93
CA GLU A 576 -7.77 -29.07 22.61
C GLU A 576 -6.40 -29.08 23.33
N LEU A 577 -5.78 -27.88 23.50
CA LEU A 577 -4.53 -27.74 24.21
C LEU A 577 -4.74 -27.78 25.74
N GLU A 578 -5.84 -27.27 26.25
CA GLU A 578 -6.23 -27.37 27.68
C GLU A 578 -6.37 -28.84 28.09
N ASP A 579 -7.14 -29.62 27.32
CA ASP A 579 -7.29 -31.07 27.53
C ASP A 579 -5.90 -31.75 27.48
N THR A 580 -5.07 -31.41 26.49
CA THR A 580 -3.73 -31.99 26.36
C THR A 580 -2.79 -31.62 27.53
N VAL A 581 -2.90 -30.39 28.03
CA VAL A 581 -2.12 -29.91 29.18
C VAL A 581 -2.57 -30.63 30.45
N GLU A 582 -3.86 -30.85 30.65
CA GLU A 582 -4.38 -31.57 31.81
C GLU A 582 -4.03 -33.07 31.75
N ASP A 583 -4.12 -33.72 30.58
CA ASP A 583 -3.66 -35.09 30.38
C ASP A 583 -2.17 -35.27 30.72
N TYR A 584 -1.33 -34.35 30.27
CA TYR A 584 0.08 -34.38 30.65
C TYR A 584 0.28 -34.08 32.12
N ARG A 585 -0.49 -33.17 32.72
CA ARG A 585 -0.43 -32.86 34.15
C ARG A 585 -0.76 -34.10 34.99
N ALA A 586 -1.79 -34.84 34.61
CA ALA A 586 -2.16 -36.08 35.28
C ALA A 586 -1.10 -37.19 35.13
N ALA A 587 -0.39 -37.20 33.98
CA ALA A 587 0.68 -38.19 33.71
C ALA A 587 2.03 -37.84 34.37
N VAL A 588 2.24 -36.57 34.78
CA VAL A 588 3.47 -36.08 35.39
C VAL A 588 3.46 -36.36 36.92
N THR A 589 3.68 -37.58 37.30
CA THR A 589 3.73 -38.01 38.72
C THR A 589 5.07 -38.59 39.09
N CYS A 590 5.48 -38.41 40.35
CA CYS A 590 6.65 -39.03 40.94
C CYS A 590 6.32 -39.53 42.36
N GLU A 591 6.58 -40.79 42.64
CA GLU A 591 6.30 -41.37 43.94
C GLU A 591 7.06 -40.71 45.13
N ARG A 592 8.10 -39.94 44.84
CA ARG A 592 8.96 -39.32 45.84
C ARG A 592 8.54 -37.91 46.24
N GLY A 593 7.79 -37.21 45.37
CA GLY A 593 7.37 -35.83 45.63
C GLY A 593 6.70 -35.17 44.43
N ASP A 594 6.37 -33.89 44.55
CA ASP A 594 5.80 -33.11 43.47
C ASP A 594 6.82 -32.75 42.37
N LEU A 595 6.69 -33.42 41.22
CA LEU A 595 7.58 -33.24 40.09
C LEU A 595 7.41 -31.86 39.42
N LEU A 596 6.21 -31.28 39.47
CA LEU A 596 5.93 -29.95 38.92
C LEU A 596 6.57 -28.87 39.79
N GLU A 597 6.57 -29.03 41.11
CA GLU A 597 7.28 -28.15 42.01
C GLU A 597 8.80 -28.19 41.74
N TYR A 598 9.38 -29.39 41.63
CA TYR A 598 10.79 -29.56 41.22
C TYR A 598 11.11 -28.84 39.90
N ALA A 599 10.26 -29.02 38.92
CA ALA A 599 10.40 -28.39 37.62
C ALA A 599 10.20 -26.86 37.68
N GLY A 600 9.31 -26.37 38.55
CA GLY A 600 9.11 -24.94 38.82
C GLY A 600 10.35 -24.27 39.39
N ILE A 601 11.06 -24.96 40.34
CA ILE A 601 12.31 -24.47 40.86
C ILE A 601 13.38 -24.37 39.75
N GLN A 602 13.46 -25.37 38.87
CA GLN A 602 14.37 -25.31 37.70
C GLN A 602 14.08 -24.13 36.79
N GLU A 603 12.79 -23.81 36.58
CA GLU A 603 12.37 -22.64 35.78
C GLU A 603 12.78 -21.34 36.48
N ALA A 604 12.53 -21.24 37.79
CA ALA A 604 12.92 -20.06 38.57
C ALA A 604 14.41 -19.80 38.52
N ILE A 605 15.25 -20.87 38.59
CA ILE A 605 16.70 -20.78 38.39
C ILE A 605 17.04 -20.23 37.01
N SER A 606 16.45 -20.82 35.95
CA SER A 606 16.70 -20.42 34.54
C SER A 606 16.25 -18.98 34.26
N ALA A 607 15.08 -18.58 34.80
CA ALA A 607 14.57 -17.23 34.72
C ALA A 607 15.50 -16.22 35.40
N ARG A 608 15.95 -16.53 36.64
CA ARG A 608 16.86 -15.67 37.38
C ARG A 608 18.24 -15.55 36.72
N GLU A 609 18.78 -16.64 36.20
CA GLU A 609 20.01 -16.62 35.40
C GLU A 609 19.87 -15.73 34.15
N LYS A 610 18.71 -15.78 33.47
CA LYS A 610 18.42 -14.94 32.31
C LYS A 610 18.30 -13.47 32.72
N GLU A 611 17.60 -13.15 33.80
CA GLU A 611 17.52 -11.78 34.37
C GLU A 611 18.89 -11.20 34.63
N LEU A 612 19.73 -11.95 35.38
CA LEU A 612 21.08 -11.52 35.70
C LEU A 612 21.95 -11.33 34.45
N SER A 613 21.79 -12.20 33.47
CA SER A 613 22.46 -12.07 32.16
C SER A 613 21.99 -10.82 31.38
N GLN A 614 20.68 -10.53 31.38
CA GLN A 614 20.13 -9.33 30.75
C GLN A 614 20.53 -8.05 31.47
N ALA A 615 20.47 -8.03 32.80
CA ALA A 615 20.90 -6.91 33.61
C ALA A 615 22.41 -6.60 33.39
N ARG A 616 23.23 -7.65 33.31
CA ARG A 616 24.65 -7.52 32.97
C ARG A 616 24.86 -6.94 31.59
N ALA A 617 24.14 -7.45 30.58
CA ALA A 617 24.23 -6.96 29.21
C ALA A 617 23.75 -5.51 29.07
N ALA A 618 22.79 -5.08 29.88
CA ALA A 618 22.34 -3.70 29.96
C ALA A 618 23.43 -2.80 30.59
N ALA A 619 23.98 -3.21 31.75
CA ALA A 619 25.05 -2.49 32.41
C ALA A 619 26.33 -2.39 31.54
N ASP A 620 26.68 -3.44 30.81
CA ASP A 620 27.79 -3.41 29.86
C ASP A 620 27.54 -2.47 28.68
N ARG A 621 26.31 -2.36 28.19
CA ARG A 621 25.94 -1.40 27.14
C ARG A 621 26.03 0.04 27.64
N ASP A 622 25.52 0.33 28.84
CA ASP A 622 25.56 1.67 29.42
C ASP A 622 27.01 2.09 29.72
N ARG A 623 27.81 1.18 30.27
CA ARG A 623 29.24 1.43 30.45
C ARG A 623 29.97 1.64 29.12
N THR A 624 29.64 0.86 28.09
CA THR A 624 30.20 1.04 26.73
C THR A 624 29.82 2.38 26.14
N ARG A 625 28.57 2.81 26.35
CA ARG A 625 28.09 4.14 25.94
C ARG A 625 28.87 5.27 26.60
N SER A 626 29.06 5.19 27.92
CA SER A 626 29.83 6.17 28.68
C SER A 626 31.29 6.23 28.20
N VAL A 627 31.97 5.08 28.13
CA VAL A 627 33.38 4.99 27.68
C VAL A 627 33.58 5.53 26.27
N LEU A 628 32.69 5.20 25.34
CA LEU A 628 32.75 5.72 23.94
C LEU A 628 32.52 7.23 23.88
N GLY A 629 31.65 7.78 24.73
CA GLY A 629 31.42 9.22 24.85
C GLY A 629 32.58 10.00 25.43
N ASP A 630 33.40 9.38 26.31
CA ASP A 630 34.55 9.99 26.95
C ASP A 630 35.84 9.96 26.13
N LEU A 631 35.85 9.15 25.03
CA LEU A 631 37.00 9.04 24.15
C LEU A 631 37.38 10.39 23.52
N ARG A 632 38.68 10.57 23.30
CA ARG A 632 39.21 11.80 22.67
C ARG A 632 40.01 11.46 21.41
N ARG A 633 40.02 12.41 20.52
CA ARG A 633 40.80 12.32 19.28
C ARG A 633 42.27 12.03 19.56
N GLY A 634 42.84 11.03 18.90
CA GLY A 634 44.23 10.61 19.05
C GLY A 634 44.44 9.50 20.05
N GLU A 635 43.44 9.11 20.85
CA GLU A 635 43.55 7.97 21.73
C GLU A 635 43.60 6.66 20.95
N ILE A 636 44.53 5.79 21.36
CA ILE A 636 44.67 4.43 20.83
C ILE A 636 43.87 3.50 21.72
N ILE A 637 42.89 2.81 21.12
CA ILE A 637 42.00 1.90 21.83
C ILE A 637 42.21 0.44 21.43
N ALA A 638 42.07 -0.46 22.42
CA ALA A 638 41.95 -1.90 22.19
C ALA A 638 40.47 -2.27 22.12
N LEU A 639 40.08 -2.90 21.04
CA LEU A 639 38.71 -3.36 20.79
C LEU A 639 38.57 -4.81 21.30
N PRO A 640 37.64 -5.07 22.26
CA PRO A 640 37.45 -6.40 22.84
C PRO A 640 36.60 -7.27 21.90
N GLY A 641 37.11 -8.41 21.48
CA GLY A 641 36.37 -9.53 20.90
C GLY A 641 35.62 -9.28 19.54
N GLY A 642 35.08 -10.34 18.94
CA GLY A 642 34.20 -10.31 17.77
C GLY A 642 34.88 -10.06 16.41
N LYS A 643 34.07 -9.68 15.38
CA LYS A 643 34.54 -9.38 14.01
C LYS A 643 35.41 -8.11 13.91
N ARG A 644 35.45 -7.28 14.97
CA ARG A 644 36.16 -5.98 15.01
C ARG A 644 37.35 -5.98 15.99
N ARG A 645 37.87 -7.14 16.31
CA ARG A 645 39.01 -7.32 17.25
C ARG A 645 40.26 -6.65 16.71
N GLY A 646 40.97 -5.87 17.58
CA GLY A 646 42.25 -5.25 17.22
C GLY A 646 42.48 -3.91 17.92
N TYR A 647 43.37 -3.11 17.35
CA TYR A 647 43.70 -1.77 17.83
C TYR A 647 43.32 -0.73 16.80
N ALA A 648 42.86 0.43 17.26
CA ALA A 648 42.53 1.54 16.41
C ALA A 648 42.81 2.87 17.11
N VAL A 649 43.04 3.92 16.34
CA VAL A 649 43.17 5.29 16.88
C VAL A 649 41.87 6.05 16.61
N VAL A 650 41.42 6.79 17.61
CA VAL A 650 40.20 7.61 17.54
C VAL A 650 40.46 8.82 16.64
N LEU A 651 39.64 8.96 15.58
CA LEU A 651 39.70 10.12 14.69
C LEU A 651 38.77 11.23 15.11
N ASP A 652 37.53 10.86 15.49
CA ASP A 652 36.48 11.78 15.92
C ASP A 652 35.43 11.07 16.78
N VAL A 653 34.70 11.83 17.62
CA VAL A 653 33.60 11.32 18.45
C VAL A 653 32.37 12.23 18.30
N ASP A 654 31.37 11.72 17.64
CA ASP A 654 30.07 12.38 17.56
C ASP A 654 29.17 11.91 18.70
N ARG A 655 28.85 12.83 19.61
CA ARG A 655 28.06 12.59 20.84
C ARG A 655 26.56 12.77 20.67
N HIS A 656 26.13 13.35 19.53
CA HIS A 656 24.74 13.77 19.29
C HIS A 656 23.97 12.84 18.34
N VAL A 657 24.49 11.67 18.05
CA VAL A 657 23.82 10.70 17.16
C VAL A 657 22.72 9.95 17.92
N LEU A 658 21.55 9.82 17.32
CA LEU A 658 20.46 8.96 17.78
C LEU A 658 20.96 7.51 17.97
N GLY A 659 20.82 6.98 19.19
CA GLY A 659 21.32 5.64 19.55
C GLY A 659 22.64 5.62 20.35
N GLY A 660 23.24 6.79 20.64
CA GLY A 660 24.46 6.94 21.45
C GLY A 660 25.70 7.37 20.65
N PRO A 661 26.83 7.64 21.33
CA PRO A 661 28.02 8.21 20.70
C PRO A 661 28.54 7.31 19.57
N GLN A 662 28.90 7.93 18.47
CA GLN A 662 29.55 7.29 17.32
C GLN A 662 31.01 7.70 17.29
N VAL A 663 31.94 6.74 17.25
CA VAL A 663 33.37 6.98 17.25
C VAL A 663 33.96 6.58 15.90
N ASP A 664 34.56 7.51 15.20
CA ASP A 664 35.28 7.25 13.98
C ASP A 664 36.72 6.83 14.30
N LEU A 665 37.13 5.72 13.75
CA LEU A 665 38.38 5.04 14.05
C LEU A 665 39.22 4.84 12.77
N LEU A 666 40.54 4.76 12.94
CA LEU A 666 41.46 4.24 11.95
C LEU A 666 42.15 3.00 12.48
N ASP A 667 42.01 1.88 11.80
CA ASP A 667 42.65 0.62 12.21
C ASP A 667 44.15 0.56 11.79
N THR A 668 44.84 -0.48 12.25
CA THR A 668 46.25 -0.73 11.91
C THR A 668 46.53 -0.95 10.40
N GLU A 669 45.49 -1.14 9.60
CA GLU A 669 45.59 -1.31 8.15
C GLU A 669 45.31 0.00 7.39
N GLY A 670 44.93 1.08 8.10
CA GLY A 670 44.60 2.39 7.51
C GLY A 670 43.17 2.50 6.98
N ARG A 671 42.26 1.59 7.42
CA ARG A 671 40.85 1.62 7.07
C ARG A 671 40.11 2.46 8.12
N ARG A 672 39.25 3.36 7.63
CA ARG A 672 38.32 4.07 8.52
C ARG A 672 37.16 3.14 8.88
N ARG A 673 36.79 3.17 10.14
CA ARG A 673 35.64 2.43 10.68
C ARG A 673 34.89 3.32 11.65
N SER A 674 33.57 3.18 11.67
CA SER A 674 32.71 3.80 12.65
C SER A 674 32.30 2.74 13.68
N LEU A 675 32.30 3.12 14.95
CA LEU A 675 31.98 2.25 16.08
C LEU A 675 30.84 2.86 16.91
N ARG A 676 29.82 2.08 17.19
CA ARG A 676 28.70 2.43 18.05
C ARG A 676 28.62 1.51 19.27
N PRO A 677 27.90 1.87 20.34
CA PRO A 677 27.77 1.05 21.53
C PRO A 677 27.34 -0.40 21.30
N GLY A 678 26.48 -0.64 20.29
CA GLY A 678 26.03 -1.99 19.92
C GLY A 678 27.03 -2.83 19.12
N ASP A 679 28.13 -2.26 18.66
CA ASP A 679 29.11 -2.94 17.80
C ASP A 679 30.14 -3.74 18.55
N VAL A 680 30.28 -3.51 19.84
CA VAL A 680 31.27 -4.16 20.73
C VAL A 680 30.59 -4.80 21.95
N PRO A 681 31.03 -6.00 22.35
CA PRO A 681 30.42 -6.74 23.44
C PRO A 681 30.77 -6.16 24.84
N SER A 682 31.77 -5.32 24.95
CA SER A 682 32.24 -4.67 26.18
C SER A 682 33.03 -3.40 25.88
N PRO A 683 33.22 -2.48 26.86
CA PRO A 683 33.90 -1.22 26.63
C PRO A 683 35.31 -1.39 26.05
N PRO A 684 35.72 -0.56 25.07
CA PRO A 684 37.13 -0.53 24.66
C PRO A 684 38.01 0.07 25.75
N ALA A 685 39.28 -0.33 25.77
CA ALA A 685 40.25 0.23 26.69
C ALA A 685 41.23 1.17 25.99
N VAL A 686 41.41 2.37 26.52
CA VAL A 686 42.46 3.31 26.06
C VAL A 686 43.80 2.79 26.48
N ILE A 687 44.77 2.72 25.55
CA ILE A 687 46.09 2.17 25.76
C ILE A 687 47.15 3.28 25.79
N ASP A 688 47.07 4.20 24.85
CA ASP A 688 48.04 5.25 24.61
C ASP A 688 47.43 6.36 23.75
N THR A 689 48.20 7.34 23.37
CA THR A 689 47.80 8.44 22.50
C THR A 689 48.73 8.60 21.31
N LEU A 690 48.20 8.96 20.17
CA LEU A 690 48.93 9.25 18.94
C LEU A 690 48.61 10.67 18.46
N ARG A 691 49.64 11.44 18.14
CA ARG A 691 49.43 12.78 17.57
C ARG A 691 48.95 12.66 16.13
N LEU A 692 47.73 13.08 15.84
CA LEU A 692 47.11 12.98 14.54
C LEU A 692 47.31 14.29 13.72
N PRO A 693 47.47 14.19 12.40
CA PRO A 693 47.45 15.35 11.50
C PRO A 693 46.03 16.01 11.52
N ARG A 694 45.90 17.19 10.94
CA ARG A 694 44.57 17.86 10.84
C ARG A 694 43.55 16.94 10.14
N GLN A 695 42.29 17.09 10.49
CA GLN A 695 41.21 16.16 10.05
C GLN A 695 41.06 16.13 8.51
N GLU A 696 41.21 17.29 7.86
CA GLU A 696 41.18 17.40 6.40
C GLU A 696 42.27 16.59 5.68
N ALA A 697 43.47 16.50 6.26
CA ALA A 697 44.58 15.73 5.71
C ALA A 697 44.32 14.22 5.71
N LEU A 698 43.51 13.69 6.65
CA LEU A 698 43.13 12.29 6.76
C LEU A 698 42.14 11.83 5.67
N GLY A 699 41.63 12.73 4.83
CA GLY A 699 40.90 12.41 3.62
C GLY A 699 41.77 11.66 2.57
N SER A 700 43.09 11.93 2.52
CA SER A 700 43.99 11.29 1.57
C SER A 700 44.40 9.87 1.97
N GLY A 701 44.48 8.96 1.00
CA GLY A 701 44.91 7.58 1.24
C GLY A 701 46.37 7.47 1.75
N LYS A 702 47.23 8.41 1.40
CA LYS A 702 48.63 8.48 1.85
C LYS A 702 48.69 8.81 3.33
N ALA A 703 48.00 9.88 3.77
CA ALA A 703 47.98 10.26 5.19
C ALA A 703 47.39 9.17 6.11
N ARG A 704 46.39 8.43 5.64
CA ARG A 704 45.84 7.28 6.37
C ARG A 704 46.84 6.14 6.54
N LYS A 705 47.60 5.83 5.49
CA LYS A 705 48.65 4.78 5.54
C LYS A 705 49.80 5.21 6.48
N ASP A 706 50.20 6.48 6.41
CA ASP A 706 51.25 7.04 7.26
C ASP A 706 50.82 7.00 8.76
N THR A 707 49.56 7.38 9.04
CA THR A 707 48.98 7.31 10.39
C THR A 707 48.87 5.87 10.88
N ALA A 708 48.45 4.92 10.04
CA ALA A 708 48.42 3.50 10.38
C ALA A 708 49.84 2.93 10.64
N SER A 709 50.84 3.40 9.90
CA SER A 709 52.26 3.04 10.16
C SER A 709 52.74 3.56 11.51
N ALA A 710 52.42 4.83 11.83
CA ALA A 710 52.74 5.42 13.13
C ALA A 710 52.00 4.70 14.27
N LEU A 711 50.74 4.29 14.08
CA LEU A 711 49.98 3.48 15.03
C LEU A 711 50.69 2.11 15.28
N ARG A 712 51.08 1.40 14.21
CA ARG A 712 51.82 0.13 14.34
C ARG A 712 53.15 0.30 15.08
N GLN A 713 53.91 1.35 14.76
CA GLN A 713 55.18 1.65 15.39
C GLN A 713 54.98 1.96 16.88
N ARG A 714 53.95 2.73 17.27
CA ARG A 714 53.62 3.04 18.66
C ARG A 714 53.23 1.79 19.45
N LEU A 715 52.43 0.90 18.79
CA LEU A 715 52.07 -0.38 19.37
C LEU A 715 53.27 -1.36 19.52
N ALA A 716 54.25 -1.33 18.60
CA ALA A 716 55.45 -2.19 18.69
C ALA A 716 56.42 -1.80 19.83
N GLY A 717 56.38 -0.52 20.25
CA GLY A 717 57.19 -0.02 21.38
C GLY A 717 56.58 -0.27 22.78
N GLN A 718 55.36 -0.89 22.86
CA GLN A 718 54.69 -1.18 24.12
C GLN A 718 55.00 -2.61 24.59
N ASP A 719 55.14 -2.79 25.91
CA ASP A 719 55.39 -4.08 26.53
C ASP A 719 54.19 -5.04 26.32
N ASP A 720 54.45 -6.29 25.92
CA ASP A 720 53.42 -7.29 25.64
C ASP A 720 52.57 -7.62 26.87
N ASP A 721 53.11 -7.42 28.06
CA ASP A 721 52.39 -7.64 29.34
C ASP A 721 51.37 -6.53 29.62
N VAL A 722 51.66 -5.28 29.30
CA VAL A 722 50.73 -4.16 29.37
C VAL A 722 49.56 -4.36 28.38
N ARG A 723 49.88 -4.81 27.17
CA ARG A 723 48.85 -5.13 26.16
C ARG A 723 47.94 -6.29 26.57
N ARG A 724 48.50 -7.32 27.23
CA ARG A 724 47.75 -8.46 27.77
C ARG A 724 46.90 -8.05 28.97
N GLU A 725 47.38 -7.22 29.88
CA GLU A 725 46.63 -6.73 31.01
C GLU A 725 45.49 -5.82 30.62
N VAL A 726 45.70 -4.90 29.68
CA VAL A 726 44.64 -4.04 29.16
C VAL A 726 43.56 -4.86 28.45
N ARG A 727 43.93 -5.87 27.67
CA ARG A 727 42.96 -6.82 27.05
C ARG A 727 42.21 -7.62 28.13
N ARG A 728 42.83 -7.96 29.24
CA ARG A 728 42.20 -8.67 30.32
C ARG A 728 41.21 -7.77 31.08
N ARG A 729 41.51 -6.47 31.27
CA ARG A 729 40.61 -5.47 31.89
C ARG A 729 39.44 -5.07 31.00
N ALA A 730 39.64 -4.99 29.72
CA ALA A 730 38.64 -4.61 28.71
C ALA A 730 37.48 -5.62 28.53
N GLY A 731 37.45 -6.75 29.19
CA GLY A 731 36.52 -7.83 28.96
C GLY A 731 35.87 -8.47 30.18
N ARG A 732 36.13 -8.02 31.41
CA ARG A 732 35.62 -8.72 32.59
C ARG A 732 34.79 -7.82 33.51
N THR A 733 33.46 -7.94 33.38
CA THR A 733 32.57 -7.64 34.52
C THR A 733 32.46 -8.90 35.39
N PRO A 734 32.63 -8.82 36.70
CA PRO A 734 32.48 -9.97 37.59
C PRO A 734 31.10 -10.62 37.41
N SER A 735 31.04 -11.96 37.39
CA SER A 735 29.77 -12.68 37.35
C SER A 735 29.05 -12.51 38.67
N THR A 736 27.99 -11.73 38.74
CA THR A 736 27.13 -11.59 39.93
C THR A 736 26.25 -12.82 40.17
N ALA A 737 26.10 -13.71 39.17
CA ALA A 737 25.26 -14.90 39.27
C ALA A 737 25.71 -15.91 40.33
N ALA A 738 27.04 -16.03 40.60
CA ALA A 738 27.56 -16.91 41.63
C ALA A 738 27.32 -16.40 43.07
N GLN A 739 27.05 -15.09 43.20
CA GLN A 739 26.87 -14.41 44.50
C GLN A 739 25.40 -13.97 44.72
N ASP A 740 24.49 -14.27 43.76
CA ASP A 740 23.10 -13.89 43.92
C ASP A 740 22.41 -14.77 44.97
N PRO A 741 21.92 -14.19 46.09
CA PRO A 741 21.36 -14.95 47.19
C PRO A 741 20.13 -15.78 46.79
N ARG A 742 19.30 -15.22 45.91
CA ARG A 742 18.07 -15.90 45.44
C ARG A 742 18.40 -17.11 44.57
N LEU A 743 19.41 -17.00 43.73
CA LEU A 743 19.87 -18.12 42.88
C LEU A 743 20.49 -19.24 43.73
N GLN A 744 21.21 -18.90 44.82
CA GLN A 744 21.79 -19.88 45.78
C GLN A 744 20.67 -20.58 46.54
N GLU A 745 19.66 -19.85 47.02
CA GLU A 745 18.50 -20.40 47.72
C GLU A 745 17.71 -21.38 46.79
N LEU A 746 17.41 -20.98 45.59
CA LEU A 746 16.70 -21.83 44.60
C LEU A 746 17.50 -23.12 44.27
N ARG A 747 18.82 -23.02 44.18
CA ARG A 747 19.68 -24.20 43.98
C ARG A 747 19.72 -25.12 45.18
N ALA A 748 19.69 -24.57 46.41
CA ALA A 748 19.58 -25.36 47.64
C ALA A 748 18.21 -26.08 47.68
N GLN A 749 17.12 -25.37 47.46
CA GLN A 749 15.79 -25.96 47.37
C GLN A 749 15.69 -27.08 46.34
N LEU A 750 16.30 -26.90 45.15
CA LEU A 750 16.35 -27.93 44.10
C LEU A 750 17.10 -29.17 44.54
N ALA A 751 18.20 -29.01 45.26
CA ALA A 751 19.06 -30.11 45.73
C ALA A 751 18.41 -30.89 46.89
N GLU A 752 17.65 -30.20 47.74
CA GLU A 752 16.96 -30.79 48.90
C GLU A 752 15.59 -31.40 48.50
N HIS A 753 15.08 -31.12 47.31
CA HIS A 753 13.79 -31.60 46.87
C HIS A 753 13.77 -33.13 46.75
N PRO A 754 12.74 -33.83 47.26
CA PRO A 754 12.69 -35.30 47.25
C PRO A 754 12.84 -35.95 45.86
N CYS A 755 12.38 -35.28 44.81
CA CYS A 755 12.54 -35.72 43.42
C CYS A 755 13.99 -35.68 42.89
N ALA A 756 14.89 -34.97 43.57
CA ALA A 756 16.30 -34.90 43.16
C ALA A 756 16.98 -36.27 43.26
N ALA A 757 16.54 -37.13 44.17
CA ALA A 757 17.06 -38.48 44.38
C ALA A 757 16.29 -39.56 43.57
N CYS A 758 15.43 -39.17 42.66
CA CYS A 758 14.64 -40.13 41.87
C CYS A 758 15.50 -40.79 40.77
N PRO A 759 15.57 -42.14 40.69
CA PRO A 759 16.36 -42.81 39.64
C PRO A 759 15.83 -42.56 38.23
N ASP A 760 14.51 -42.33 38.11
CA ASP A 760 13.82 -42.10 36.82
C ASP A 760 13.62 -40.61 36.48
N LEU A 761 14.28 -39.73 37.21
CA LEU A 761 14.11 -38.27 37.10
C LEU A 761 14.23 -37.77 35.66
N GLU A 762 15.23 -38.26 34.90
CA GLU A 762 15.43 -37.85 33.51
C GLU A 762 14.23 -38.23 32.61
N SER A 763 13.64 -39.38 32.83
CA SER A 763 12.44 -39.85 32.10
C SER A 763 11.23 -38.99 32.49
N HIS A 764 11.06 -38.72 33.76
CA HIS A 764 10.00 -37.87 34.28
C HIS A 764 10.10 -36.45 33.75
N LEU A 765 11.29 -35.88 33.71
CA LEU A 765 11.51 -34.51 33.15
C LEU A 765 11.22 -34.42 31.64
N ARG A 766 11.28 -35.50 30.86
CA ARG A 766 10.86 -35.52 29.45
C ARG A 766 9.36 -35.29 29.32
N TRP A 767 8.55 -35.84 30.25
CA TRP A 767 7.11 -35.61 30.28
C TRP A 767 6.81 -34.18 30.75
N VAL A 768 7.50 -33.66 31.76
CA VAL A 768 7.43 -32.24 32.15
C VAL A 768 7.75 -31.35 30.94
N GLY A 769 8.77 -31.70 30.17
CA GLY A 769 9.13 -30.96 28.95
C GLY A 769 7.99 -30.90 27.91
N ARG A 770 7.22 -32.00 27.74
CA ARG A 770 6.04 -32.04 26.85
C ARG A 770 4.92 -31.19 27.42
N TRP A 771 4.60 -31.34 28.70
CA TRP A 771 3.61 -30.50 29.40
C TRP A 771 3.93 -29.01 29.26
N ARG A 772 5.18 -28.61 29.51
CA ARG A 772 5.63 -27.20 29.35
C ARG A 772 5.43 -26.70 27.94
N LYS A 773 5.76 -27.52 26.95
CA LYS A 773 5.59 -27.15 25.56
C LYS A 773 4.12 -26.90 25.20
N SER A 774 3.23 -27.81 25.58
CA SER A 774 1.79 -27.68 25.36
C SER A 774 1.21 -26.47 26.12
N ARG A 775 1.64 -26.25 27.35
CA ARG A 775 1.26 -25.08 28.15
C ARG A 775 1.70 -23.77 27.49
N GLY A 776 2.92 -23.70 27.03
CA GLY A 776 3.43 -22.51 26.31
C GLY A 776 2.72 -22.25 24.97
N GLU A 777 2.31 -23.32 24.28
CA GLU A 777 1.45 -23.22 23.10
C GLU A 777 0.05 -22.71 23.47
N LEU A 778 -0.56 -23.19 24.54
CA LEU A 778 -1.85 -22.73 25.06
C LEU A 778 -1.80 -21.25 25.45
N GLU A 779 -0.80 -20.83 26.25
CA GLU A 779 -0.62 -19.44 26.64
C GLU A 779 -0.39 -18.53 25.41
N GLY A 780 0.29 -19.05 24.39
CA GLY A 780 0.47 -18.36 23.11
C GLY A 780 -0.84 -18.21 22.31
N VAL A 781 -1.72 -19.19 22.35
CA VAL A 781 -3.05 -19.15 21.73
C VAL A 781 -3.97 -18.22 22.52
N GLN A 782 -4.01 -18.30 23.85
CA GLN A 782 -4.81 -17.43 24.71
C GLN A 782 -4.41 -15.95 24.57
N ARG A 783 -3.13 -15.64 24.51
CA ARG A 783 -2.65 -14.27 24.21
C ARG A 783 -3.09 -13.79 22.83
N ARG A 784 -3.15 -14.67 21.82
CA ARG A 784 -3.65 -14.30 20.49
C ARG A 784 -5.17 -14.07 20.50
N ILE A 785 -5.92 -14.84 21.28
CA ILE A 785 -7.35 -14.65 21.49
C ILE A 785 -7.59 -13.28 22.13
N SER A 786 -6.99 -13.01 23.29
CA SER A 786 -7.16 -11.73 24.01
C SER A 786 -6.63 -10.53 23.22
N GLY A 787 -5.64 -10.74 22.33
CA GLY A 787 -5.13 -9.72 21.44
C GLY A 787 -6.08 -9.34 20.30
N ARG A 788 -6.98 -10.26 19.89
CA ARG A 788 -7.91 -10.05 18.77
C ARG A 788 -9.28 -9.58 19.20
N THR A 789 -9.82 -10.11 20.30
CA THR A 789 -11.18 -9.82 20.78
C THR A 789 -11.43 -8.40 21.30
N SER A 790 -10.44 -7.53 21.40
CA SER A 790 -10.64 -6.16 21.86
C SER A 790 -9.66 -5.17 21.23
N SER A 791 -9.21 -5.45 20.02
CA SER A 791 -8.20 -4.62 19.38
C SER A 791 -8.72 -3.22 19.01
N LEU A 792 -9.95 -3.13 18.51
CA LEU A 792 -10.57 -1.87 18.10
C LEU A 792 -11.00 -1.05 19.32
N ALA A 793 -11.67 -1.65 20.30
CA ALA A 793 -12.08 -0.97 21.53
C ALA A 793 -10.84 -0.40 22.26
N ARG A 794 -9.76 -1.18 22.42
CA ARG A 794 -8.51 -0.69 23.03
C ARG A 794 -7.83 0.43 22.22
N ARG A 795 -7.93 0.37 20.89
CA ARG A 795 -7.41 1.47 20.06
C ARG A 795 -8.25 2.72 20.24
N PHE A 796 -9.54 2.58 20.33
CA PHE A 796 -10.48 3.67 20.60
C PHE A 796 -10.23 4.29 21.97
N ASP A 797 -10.05 3.46 23.02
CA ASP A 797 -9.71 3.92 24.37
C ASP A 797 -8.42 4.74 24.40
N ARG A 798 -7.36 4.25 23.75
CA ARG A 798 -6.10 5.00 23.63
C ARG A 798 -6.26 6.32 22.89
N LEU A 799 -7.14 6.33 21.89
CA LEU A 799 -7.43 7.53 21.13
C LEU A 799 -8.23 8.54 21.94
N THR A 800 -9.22 8.08 22.72
CA THR A 800 -9.97 8.94 23.65
C THR A 800 -9.08 9.48 24.78
N ASP A 801 -8.14 8.67 25.30
CA ASP A 801 -7.15 9.11 26.27
C ASP A 801 -6.22 10.21 25.70
N LEU A 802 -5.78 10.04 24.43
CA LEU A 802 -5.01 11.06 23.73
C LEU A 802 -5.81 12.35 23.53
N LEU A 803 -7.08 12.24 23.09
CA LEU A 803 -7.95 13.39 22.86
C LEU A 803 -8.30 14.13 24.15
N LEU A 804 -8.40 13.43 25.29
CA LEU A 804 -8.49 14.00 26.61
C LEU A 804 -7.24 14.76 27.01
N GLU A 805 -6.05 14.16 26.82
CA GLU A 805 -4.77 14.80 27.11
C GLU A 805 -4.59 16.09 26.32
N LEU A 806 -5.02 16.11 25.05
CA LEU A 806 -4.91 17.27 24.16
C LEU A 806 -6.08 18.27 24.32
N GLY A 807 -7.09 17.97 25.16
CA GLY A 807 -8.21 18.88 25.43
C GLY A 807 -9.30 18.93 24.35
N TYR A 808 -9.41 17.91 23.50
CA TYR A 808 -10.52 17.76 22.54
C TYR A 808 -11.75 17.10 23.14
N LEU A 809 -11.57 16.37 24.24
CA LEU A 809 -12.61 15.77 25.04
C LEU A 809 -12.50 16.26 26.48
N GLU A 810 -13.60 16.27 27.20
CA GLU A 810 -13.64 16.57 28.63
C GLU A 810 -14.65 15.67 29.36
N HIS A 811 -14.41 15.47 30.64
CA HIS A 811 -15.33 14.77 31.53
C HIS A 811 -16.40 15.72 32.03
N THR A 812 -17.69 15.30 31.92
CA THR A 812 -18.84 16.04 32.42
C THR A 812 -19.70 15.14 33.34
N GLY A 813 -20.72 15.74 34.00
CA GLY A 813 -21.59 15.03 34.96
C GLY A 813 -21.11 15.17 36.39
N GLU A 814 -22.01 14.92 37.36
CA GLU A 814 -21.74 15.05 38.81
C GLU A 814 -20.65 14.08 39.30
N ASP A 815 -20.49 12.92 38.63
CA ASP A 815 -19.50 11.90 38.94
C ASP A 815 -18.33 11.86 37.92
N GLY A 816 -18.31 12.75 36.89
CA GLY A 816 -17.26 12.81 35.86
C GLY A 816 -17.24 11.59 34.91
N GLU A 817 -18.37 10.88 34.81
CA GLU A 817 -18.47 9.64 34.02
C GLU A 817 -18.75 9.87 32.53
N GLU A 818 -19.30 11.04 32.18
CA GLU A 818 -19.69 11.36 30.82
C GLU A 818 -18.53 12.05 30.07
N LEU A 819 -18.21 11.57 28.88
CA LEU A 819 -17.14 12.08 28.04
C LEU A 819 -17.74 12.81 26.83
N VAL A 820 -17.48 14.10 26.70
CA VAL A 820 -18.05 14.93 25.63
C VAL A 820 -16.98 15.74 24.90
N PRO A 821 -17.22 16.12 23.64
CA PRO A 821 -16.35 17.00 22.90
C PRO A 821 -16.31 18.42 23.48
N THR A 822 -15.12 18.99 23.62
CA THR A 822 -14.88 20.41 23.90
C THR A 822 -15.16 21.26 22.65
N THR A 823 -15.02 22.60 22.78
CA THR A 823 -15.06 23.52 21.62
C THR A 823 -14.00 23.15 20.56
N SER A 824 -12.81 22.72 21.01
CA SER A 824 -11.74 22.23 20.10
C SER A 824 -12.12 20.89 19.47
N GLY A 825 -12.77 20.01 20.23
CA GLY A 825 -13.36 18.78 19.72
C GLY A 825 -14.40 19.05 18.65
N MET A 826 -15.28 20.01 18.86
CA MET A 826 -16.29 20.39 17.86
C MET A 826 -15.70 20.97 16.58
N ARG A 827 -14.52 21.58 16.63
CA ARG A 827 -13.76 22.00 15.43
C ARG A 827 -13.16 20.78 14.71
N LEU A 828 -12.52 19.87 15.44
CA LEU A 828 -11.95 18.62 14.89
C LEU A 828 -13.02 17.77 14.19
N ARG A 829 -14.25 17.75 14.68
CA ARG A 829 -15.39 17.07 14.10
C ARG A 829 -15.62 17.40 12.62
N HIS A 830 -15.33 18.63 12.20
CA HIS A 830 -15.52 19.11 10.83
C HIS A 830 -14.29 18.98 9.93
N LEU A 831 -13.18 18.42 10.44
CA LEU A 831 -11.96 18.21 9.67
C LEU A 831 -11.89 16.78 9.14
N PHE A 832 -11.92 16.64 7.84
CA PHE A 832 -11.86 15.34 7.15
C PHE A 832 -10.56 15.22 6.36
N SER A 833 -9.49 14.84 7.05
CA SER A 833 -8.15 14.68 6.49
C SER A 833 -7.42 13.52 7.18
N ASP A 834 -6.46 12.91 6.49
CA ASP A 834 -5.55 11.92 7.11
C ASP A 834 -4.66 12.54 8.21
N ARG A 835 -4.63 13.87 8.30
CA ARG A 835 -3.92 14.66 9.31
C ARG A 835 -4.87 15.57 10.10
N ASP A 836 -6.11 15.12 10.31
CA ASP A 836 -7.19 15.89 10.97
C ASP A 836 -6.74 16.48 12.31
N LEU A 837 -6.15 15.66 13.19
CA LEU A 837 -5.66 16.09 14.50
C LEU A 837 -4.49 17.08 14.41
N LEU A 838 -3.55 16.89 13.48
CA LEU A 838 -2.46 17.85 13.26
C LEU A 838 -3.00 19.21 12.78
N ILE A 839 -3.96 19.20 11.87
CA ILE A 839 -4.60 20.41 11.38
C ILE A 839 -5.32 21.11 12.54
N ALA A 840 -6.07 20.38 13.34
CA ALA A 840 -6.74 20.91 14.52
C ALA A 840 -5.76 21.53 15.52
N GLU A 841 -4.63 20.86 15.81
CA GLU A 841 -3.56 21.40 16.66
C GLU A 841 -2.94 22.70 16.08
N CYS A 842 -2.72 22.74 14.76
CA CYS A 842 -2.21 23.95 14.11
C CYS A 842 -3.19 25.13 14.23
N LEU A 843 -4.50 24.85 14.14
CA LEU A 843 -5.55 25.85 14.33
C LEU A 843 -5.60 26.31 15.79
N GLU A 844 -5.56 25.39 16.74
CA GLU A 844 -5.63 25.67 18.17
C GLU A 844 -4.47 26.57 18.63
N HIS A 845 -3.26 26.27 18.17
CA HIS A 845 -2.06 27.02 18.49
C HIS A 845 -1.83 28.27 17.62
N GLY A 846 -2.75 28.58 16.69
CA GLY A 846 -2.65 29.76 15.82
C GLY A 846 -1.46 29.73 14.86
N ALA A 847 -0.97 28.53 14.51
CA ALA A 847 0.21 28.36 13.66
C ALA A 847 0.04 28.98 12.25
N TRP A 848 -1.20 29.16 11.81
CA TRP A 848 -1.57 29.69 10.50
C TRP A 848 -2.16 31.10 10.57
N ASP A 849 -2.20 31.71 11.76
CA ASP A 849 -2.75 33.06 11.95
C ASP A 849 -1.91 34.13 11.24
N GLY A 850 -2.57 35.12 10.67
CA GLY A 850 -1.89 36.26 10.02
C GLY A 850 -1.35 35.97 8.62
N LEU A 851 -1.54 34.75 8.07
CA LEU A 851 -1.23 34.46 6.67
C LEU A 851 -2.19 35.19 5.72
N ASP A 852 -1.67 35.64 4.57
CA ASP A 852 -2.51 36.07 3.46
C ASP A 852 -3.11 34.86 2.72
N ALA A 853 -4.01 35.11 1.79
CA ALA A 853 -4.70 34.02 1.06
C ALA A 853 -3.75 33.05 0.31
N PRO A 854 -2.75 33.55 -0.45
CA PRO A 854 -1.74 32.65 -1.07
C PRO A 854 -0.90 31.89 -0.04
N GLY A 855 -0.53 32.53 1.08
CA GLY A 855 0.23 31.92 2.15
C GLY A 855 -0.55 30.79 2.83
N LEU A 856 -1.83 31.03 3.12
CA LEU A 856 -2.71 29.99 3.68
C LEU A 856 -2.85 28.81 2.72
N ALA A 857 -3.07 29.06 1.42
CA ALA A 857 -3.13 27.99 0.42
C ALA A 857 -1.83 27.17 0.37
N ALA A 858 -0.67 27.81 0.50
CA ALA A 858 0.63 27.15 0.53
C ALA A 858 0.81 26.24 1.75
N VAL A 859 0.44 26.71 2.95
CA VAL A 859 0.56 25.92 4.18
C VAL A 859 -0.44 24.76 4.20
N VAL A 860 -1.68 25.01 3.77
CA VAL A 860 -2.70 23.98 3.60
C VAL A 860 -2.24 22.91 2.61
N SER A 861 -1.53 23.31 1.52
CA SER A 861 -0.99 22.35 0.58
C SER A 861 0.03 21.38 1.21
N ALA A 862 0.82 21.85 2.18
CA ALA A 862 1.76 21.01 2.92
C ALA A 862 1.04 20.02 3.87
N ALA A 863 -0.16 20.37 4.35
CA ALA A 863 -0.96 19.47 5.17
C ALA A 863 -1.62 18.32 4.37
N VAL A 864 -1.89 18.52 3.07
CA VAL A 864 -2.54 17.52 2.20
C VAL A 864 -1.58 16.77 1.29
N HIS A 865 -0.35 17.29 1.08
CA HIS A 865 0.64 16.67 0.21
C HIS A 865 1.45 15.59 0.92
N GLU A 866 1.85 14.57 0.14
CA GLU A 866 2.81 13.54 0.56
C GLU A 866 3.76 13.24 -0.59
N THR A 867 5.04 13.53 -0.40
CA THR A 867 6.10 13.24 -1.37
C THR A 867 6.43 11.74 -1.38
N ARG A 868 6.47 11.13 -2.56
CA ARG A 868 6.98 9.77 -2.71
C ARG A 868 8.49 9.77 -2.49
N ARG A 869 9.02 8.73 -1.82
CA ARG A 869 10.43 8.64 -1.38
C ARG A 869 11.50 8.95 -2.43
N ASP A 870 11.18 8.84 -3.71
CA ASP A 870 12.11 9.07 -4.82
C ASP A 870 12.06 10.50 -5.41
N ASP A 871 11.05 11.32 -5.08
CA ASP A 871 10.81 12.64 -5.63
C ASP A 871 11.18 13.75 -4.62
N ARG A 872 12.46 13.86 -4.25
CA ARG A 872 12.92 15.00 -3.44
C ARG A 872 13.13 16.21 -4.32
N ALA A 873 12.07 16.99 -4.54
CA ALA A 873 12.21 18.36 -5.03
C ALA A 873 12.83 19.25 -3.93
N PRO A 874 13.60 20.30 -4.29
CA PRO A 874 14.08 21.26 -3.31
C PRO A 874 12.90 21.93 -2.59
N GLU A 875 12.94 21.96 -1.27
CA GLU A 875 11.96 22.64 -0.44
C GLU A 875 12.09 24.15 -0.65
N LEU A 876 11.30 24.71 -1.56
CA LEU A 876 11.23 26.15 -1.79
C LEU A 876 10.19 26.74 -0.85
N ILE A 877 10.62 27.64 0.04
CA ILE A 877 9.75 28.41 0.91
C ILE A 877 9.40 29.71 0.18
N PRO A 878 8.10 29.99 -0.08
CA PRO A 878 7.72 31.14 -0.91
C PRO A 878 7.98 32.49 -0.25
N ASP A 879 7.80 32.61 1.06
CA ASP A 879 8.08 33.83 1.84
C ASP A 879 8.31 33.49 3.35
N PRO A 880 8.82 34.47 4.15
CA PRO A 880 9.11 34.22 5.57
C PRO A 880 7.89 33.86 6.43
N ALA A 881 6.69 34.36 6.13
CA ALA A 881 5.48 34.08 6.91
C ALA A 881 5.05 32.61 6.70
N VAL A 882 5.06 32.15 5.45
CA VAL A 882 4.81 30.73 5.12
C VAL A 882 5.88 29.85 5.76
N GLY A 883 7.16 30.27 5.73
CA GLY A 883 8.24 29.56 6.40
C GLY A 883 8.00 29.38 7.88
N ALA A 884 7.65 30.45 8.58
CA ALA A 884 7.36 30.42 10.01
C ALA A 884 6.16 29.52 10.35
N ALA A 885 5.10 29.56 9.53
CA ALA A 885 3.92 28.70 9.70
C ALA A 885 4.24 27.20 9.48
N LEU A 886 5.07 26.87 8.47
CA LEU A 886 5.52 25.49 8.21
C LEU A 886 6.43 24.95 9.32
N GLU A 887 7.33 25.79 9.85
CA GLU A 887 8.17 25.45 11.00
C GLU A 887 7.32 25.23 12.25
N ALA A 888 6.33 26.08 12.51
CA ALA A 888 5.38 25.93 13.61
C ALA A 888 4.60 24.63 13.47
N SER A 889 4.05 24.35 12.29
CA SER A 889 3.31 23.11 12.01
C SER A 889 4.18 21.85 12.18
N SER A 890 5.46 21.90 11.78
CA SER A 890 6.41 20.80 11.94
C SER A 890 6.75 20.54 13.41
N ARG A 891 6.87 21.59 14.22
CA ARG A 891 7.09 21.48 15.67
C ARG A 891 5.87 20.88 16.34
N ILE A 892 4.67 21.35 16.04
CA ILE A 892 3.41 20.81 16.54
C ILE A 892 3.29 19.32 16.16
N ALA A 893 3.63 18.96 14.93
CA ALA A 893 3.65 17.55 14.50
C ALA A 893 4.59 16.70 15.37
N ALA A 894 5.77 17.18 15.73
CA ALA A 894 6.71 16.46 16.59
C ALA A 894 6.19 16.30 18.04
N GLU A 895 5.51 17.30 18.57
CA GLU A 895 4.86 17.26 19.88
C GLU A 895 3.70 16.26 19.87
N LEU A 896 2.85 16.30 18.83
CA LEU A 896 1.75 15.36 18.62
C LEU A 896 2.28 13.92 18.51
N GLN A 897 3.30 13.65 17.69
CA GLN A 897 3.93 12.32 17.57
C GLN A 897 4.44 11.81 18.92
N SER A 898 4.94 12.70 19.77
CA SER A 898 5.39 12.32 21.11
C SER A 898 4.22 11.94 22.02
N ALA A 899 3.07 12.62 21.91
CA ALA A 899 1.84 12.27 22.61
C ALA A 899 1.25 10.95 22.09
N GLU A 900 1.15 10.78 20.78
CA GLU A 900 0.71 9.55 20.13
C GLU A 900 1.55 8.33 20.57
N ALA A 901 2.87 8.48 20.65
CA ALA A 901 3.77 7.43 21.10
C ALA A 901 3.52 7.03 22.57
N ARG A 902 3.18 7.98 23.45
CA ARG A 902 2.82 7.69 24.86
C ARG A 902 1.57 6.82 24.95
N HIS A 903 0.59 7.07 24.07
CA HIS A 903 -0.65 6.32 24.02
C HIS A 903 -0.57 5.07 23.11
N GLY A 904 0.58 4.81 22.46
CA GLY A 904 0.78 3.67 21.58
C GLY A 904 -0.08 3.74 20.31
N ILE A 905 -0.25 4.97 19.79
CA ILE A 905 -0.91 5.28 18.51
C ILE A 905 0.16 5.46 17.43
N ASP A 906 -0.19 5.10 16.19
CA ASP A 906 0.72 5.29 15.05
C ASP A 906 0.96 6.79 14.82
N PRO A 907 2.20 7.23 14.56
CA PRO A 907 2.51 8.64 14.46
C PRO A 907 1.88 9.29 13.23
N THR A 908 1.27 10.45 13.41
CA THR A 908 0.78 11.32 12.33
C THR A 908 1.96 11.84 11.50
N LEU A 909 1.82 11.81 10.17
CA LEU A 909 2.88 12.29 9.27
C LEU A 909 3.03 13.83 9.39
N PRO A 910 4.27 14.34 9.40
CA PRO A 910 4.50 15.79 9.43
C PRO A 910 4.02 16.45 8.13
N PRO A 911 3.84 17.80 8.10
CA PRO A 911 3.52 18.52 6.87
C PRO A 911 4.64 18.39 5.84
N ASP A 912 4.28 18.31 4.55
CA ASP A 912 5.21 18.16 3.44
C ASP A 912 5.19 19.42 2.55
N PRO A 913 6.21 20.30 2.62
CA PRO A 913 6.21 21.57 1.92
C PRO A 913 6.59 21.50 0.44
N ALA A 914 6.81 20.31 -0.15
CA ALA A 914 7.37 20.16 -1.50
C ALA A 914 6.62 20.92 -2.60
N ILE A 915 5.31 21.14 -2.45
CA ILE A 915 4.49 21.88 -3.43
C ILE A 915 4.02 23.26 -2.93
N ALA A 916 4.39 23.66 -1.72
CA ALA A 916 3.91 24.90 -1.11
C ALA A 916 4.21 26.15 -1.98
N ALA A 917 5.43 26.25 -2.52
CA ALA A 917 5.81 27.36 -3.39
C ALA A 917 5.05 27.37 -4.72
N ILE A 918 4.71 26.21 -5.26
CA ILE A 918 3.93 26.07 -6.51
C ILE A 918 2.52 26.59 -6.29
N VAL A 919 1.86 26.11 -5.22
CA VAL A 919 0.50 26.52 -4.87
C VAL A 919 0.45 28.01 -4.52
N HIS A 920 1.45 28.53 -3.81
CA HIS A 920 1.56 29.95 -3.50
C HIS A 920 1.64 30.81 -4.77
N ARG A 921 2.56 30.48 -5.72
CA ARG A 921 2.69 31.20 -6.99
C ARG A 921 1.38 31.15 -7.80
N TRP A 922 0.74 29.97 -7.83
CA TRP A 922 -0.55 29.81 -8.50
C TRP A 922 -1.63 30.69 -7.87
N ALA A 923 -1.81 30.62 -6.55
CA ALA A 923 -2.82 31.42 -5.84
C ALA A 923 -2.59 32.94 -5.99
N ARG A 924 -1.35 33.39 -6.26
CA ARG A 924 -1.00 34.77 -6.59
C ARG A 924 -1.28 35.16 -8.06
N GLY A 925 -1.77 34.26 -8.88
CA GLY A 925 -2.13 34.55 -10.26
C GLY A 925 -1.09 34.19 -11.32
N ALA A 926 -0.03 33.44 -10.98
CA ALA A 926 0.96 32.97 -11.96
C ALA A 926 0.31 32.01 -12.97
N HIS A 927 0.74 32.04 -14.25
CA HIS A 927 0.36 31.02 -15.24
C HIS A 927 0.95 29.67 -14.89
N LEU A 928 0.37 28.58 -15.43
CA LEU A 928 0.76 27.21 -15.09
C LEU A 928 2.26 26.97 -15.27
N ALA A 929 2.85 27.40 -16.39
CA ALA A 929 4.27 27.28 -16.66
C ALA A 929 5.14 27.94 -15.55
N ALA A 930 4.80 29.16 -15.16
CA ALA A 930 5.52 29.89 -14.14
C ALA A 930 5.28 29.32 -12.73
N ALA A 931 4.09 28.77 -12.47
CA ALA A 931 3.80 28.11 -11.20
C ALA A 931 4.62 26.83 -11.04
N LEU A 932 4.78 26.03 -12.07
CA LEU A 932 5.51 24.78 -12.10
C LEU A 932 7.03 24.93 -12.31
N GLU A 933 7.53 26.16 -12.59
CA GLU A 933 8.95 26.39 -12.86
C GLU A 933 9.84 25.87 -11.74
N GLY A 934 10.82 25.04 -12.13
CA GLY A 934 11.79 24.43 -11.20
C GLY A 934 11.27 23.20 -10.44
N ASN A 935 10.13 22.64 -10.85
CA ASN A 935 9.58 21.42 -10.29
C ASN A 935 9.06 20.49 -11.40
N ASP A 936 9.26 19.18 -11.23
CA ASP A 936 8.84 18.16 -12.20
C ASP A 936 7.42 17.63 -11.93
N LEU A 937 6.60 18.35 -11.13
CA LEU A 937 5.23 17.96 -10.82
C LEU A 937 4.36 17.95 -12.10
N PRO A 938 3.76 16.81 -12.47
CA PRO A 938 2.87 16.74 -13.63
C PRO A 938 1.66 17.67 -13.47
N PRO A 939 1.21 18.35 -14.54
CA PRO A 939 0.06 19.27 -14.49
C PRO A 939 -1.21 18.66 -13.91
N GLY A 940 -1.52 17.40 -14.21
CA GLY A 940 -2.70 16.72 -13.67
C GLY A 940 -2.58 16.43 -12.16
N ASP A 941 -1.38 16.14 -11.65
CA ASP A 941 -1.14 16.02 -10.21
C ASP A 941 -1.27 17.38 -9.53
N PHE A 942 -0.76 18.43 -10.14
CA PHE A 942 -0.93 19.81 -9.66
C PHE A 942 -2.40 20.18 -9.51
N VAL A 943 -3.22 19.97 -10.56
CA VAL A 943 -4.66 20.26 -10.51
C VAL A 943 -5.35 19.43 -9.43
N ARG A 944 -4.99 18.15 -9.28
CA ARG A 944 -5.53 17.29 -8.23
C ARG A 944 -5.19 17.80 -6.84
N HIS A 945 -3.94 18.20 -6.60
CA HIS A 945 -3.52 18.75 -5.30
C HIS A 945 -4.20 20.08 -5.02
N CYS A 946 -4.34 20.97 -6.00
CA CYS A 946 -5.10 22.21 -5.84
C CYS A 946 -6.54 21.95 -5.41
N ARG A 947 -7.20 20.93 -5.94
CA ARG A 947 -8.56 20.55 -5.52
C ARG A 947 -8.60 20.03 -4.09
N GLN A 948 -7.62 19.22 -3.66
CA GLN A 948 -7.49 18.80 -2.26
C GLN A 948 -7.26 20.00 -1.32
N VAL A 949 -6.47 20.98 -1.76
CA VAL A 949 -6.28 22.23 -1.03
C VAL A 949 -7.60 22.99 -0.91
N ILE A 950 -8.39 23.09 -1.99
CA ILE A 950 -9.71 23.73 -1.97
C ILE A 950 -10.63 22.99 -0.99
N ASP A 951 -10.67 21.65 -1.02
CA ASP A 951 -11.50 20.84 -0.12
C ASP A 951 -11.18 21.11 1.36
N LEU A 952 -9.90 21.21 1.73
CA LEU A 952 -9.51 21.51 3.10
C LEU A 952 -9.75 22.99 3.44
N LEU A 953 -9.47 23.92 2.52
CA LEU A 953 -9.78 25.34 2.72
C LEU A 953 -11.28 25.58 2.95
N ASP A 954 -12.14 24.83 2.25
CA ASP A 954 -13.61 24.93 2.43
C ASP A 954 -14.04 24.54 3.85
N GLN A 955 -13.42 23.50 4.41
CA GLN A 955 -13.63 23.07 5.81
C GLN A 955 -13.16 24.18 6.79
N LEU A 956 -12.17 24.97 6.44
CA LEU A 956 -11.66 26.09 7.25
C LEU A 956 -12.50 27.36 7.12
N THR A 957 -13.46 27.43 6.19
CA THR A 957 -14.30 28.64 6.00
C THR A 957 -15.20 28.93 7.18
N ALA A 958 -15.49 27.95 8.02
CA ALA A 958 -16.27 28.07 9.25
C ALA A 958 -15.43 28.57 10.44
N ASP A 959 -14.10 28.57 10.37
CA ASP A 959 -13.23 29.06 11.43
C ASP A 959 -13.32 30.58 11.56
N GLU A 960 -13.48 31.08 12.78
CA GLU A 960 -13.67 32.53 13.04
C GLU A 960 -12.47 33.39 12.64
N ARG A 961 -11.23 32.83 12.75
CA ARG A 961 -9.98 33.56 12.48
C ARG A 961 -9.58 33.45 11.01
N LEU A 962 -9.67 32.27 10.43
CA LEU A 962 -9.18 31.97 9.09
C LEU A 962 -10.25 31.99 7.99
N GLY A 963 -11.54 31.98 8.34
CA GLY A 963 -12.62 31.76 7.37
C GLY A 963 -12.67 32.78 6.21
N ARG A 964 -12.34 34.05 6.44
CA ARG A 964 -12.23 35.05 5.36
C ARG A 964 -11.03 34.82 4.45
N THR A 965 -9.89 34.50 5.06
CA THR A 965 -8.66 34.18 4.31
C THR A 965 -8.81 32.89 3.52
N ALA A 966 -9.47 31.88 4.09
CA ALA A 966 -9.76 30.61 3.43
C ALA A 966 -10.63 30.82 2.18
N ARG A 967 -11.71 31.62 2.25
CA ARG A 967 -12.53 31.93 1.06
C ARG A 967 -11.73 32.63 -0.02
N ALA A 968 -10.91 33.62 0.34
CA ALA A 968 -10.05 34.32 -0.62
C ALA A 968 -8.96 33.35 -1.20
N ALA A 969 -8.47 32.39 -0.42
CA ALA A 969 -7.54 31.39 -0.87
C ALA A 969 -8.19 30.42 -1.86
N ILE A 970 -9.43 30.00 -1.60
CA ILE A 970 -10.23 29.19 -2.54
C ILE A 970 -10.36 29.91 -3.88
N ASP A 971 -10.74 31.18 -3.88
CA ASP A 971 -10.87 31.98 -5.11
C ASP A 971 -9.53 32.08 -5.86
N GLY A 972 -8.43 32.26 -5.14
CA GLY A 972 -7.09 32.32 -5.72
C GLY A 972 -6.62 31.00 -6.33
N VAL A 973 -7.00 29.86 -5.75
CA VAL A 973 -6.63 28.53 -6.24
C VAL A 973 -7.59 28.04 -7.32
N ARG A 974 -8.90 28.32 -7.21
CA ARG A 974 -9.97 27.88 -8.13
C ARG A 974 -10.03 28.79 -9.38
N ARG A 975 -9.03 28.69 -10.23
CA ARG A 975 -8.97 29.44 -11.50
C ARG A 975 -8.35 28.60 -12.63
N GLY A 976 -8.48 29.05 -13.89
CA GLY A 976 -7.93 28.37 -15.07
C GLY A 976 -8.27 26.87 -15.08
N LEU A 977 -7.26 26.02 -15.29
CA LEU A 977 -7.42 24.58 -15.38
C LEU A 977 -7.95 23.91 -14.08
N VAL A 978 -7.78 24.56 -12.93
CA VAL A 978 -8.30 24.05 -11.65
C VAL A 978 -9.82 24.27 -11.56
N ALA A 979 -10.31 25.37 -12.13
CA ALA A 979 -11.73 25.74 -12.13
C ALA A 979 -12.55 24.95 -13.17
N GLN A 980 -11.91 24.33 -14.18
CA GLN A 980 -12.63 23.60 -15.22
C GLN A 980 -13.40 22.42 -14.61
N GLU A 981 -14.72 22.48 -14.70
CA GLU A 981 -15.61 21.39 -14.28
C GLU A 981 -15.51 20.23 -15.29
N ILE A 982 -15.38 19.01 -14.75
CA ILE A 982 -15.47 17.80 -15.54
C ILE A 982 -16.95 17.50 -15.73
N GLY A 983 -17.50 17.91 -16.87
CA GLY A 983 -18.85 17.52 -17.27
C GLY A 983 -19.79 18.68 -17.56
N ARG A 984 -19.69 19.25 -18.72
CA ARG A 984 -20.82 19.76 -19.49
C ARG A 984 -20.92 19.00 -20.80
#